data_b70f89b6b7916d060b6e48c6a835c286
#
_entry.id   b70f89b6b7916d060b6e48c6a835c286
#
_cell.length_a   1.000
_cell.length_b   1.000
_cell.length_c   1.000
_cell.angle_alpha   90.00
_cell.angle_beta   90.00
_cell.angle_gamma   90.00
#
_symmetry.space_group_name_H-M   'P 1'
#
loop_
_entity.id
_entity.type
_entity.pdbx_description
1 polymer ?
#
loop_
_entity_poly.entity_id
_entity_poly.type
_entity_poly.pdbx_seq_one_letter_code
_entity_poly.pdbx_strand_id
1 'polypeptide(L)'
;MQKFYQRLKENQKERARCAFLVLYFGVLAVLLFLAHPLLDTTAADREWSIHFLFPCLLACVILTTVVSFCRFAAKPDQKPKPCYVGWKQPVLMLANAAYLFATLEFVTNSQFREMKWYYALLNIGVIFVLSILISLFLNSIRRAMIFMNIFYFCMSLVFYYVYLFRGEAFQLIDLYSIATAADVVGGYKFEITGEIVTSFITMMLVVRLWLQSREYRFARKTRNKILLRVAAAALTLGTYLAYMNLNWNAEFGVISDLWNPAKTYRQYGTTVGFTAVAKYMRLTPPDGYSKDEVTVIADTSEKETKTEDLRKDNADGVTPVNIIAIMNESWFDYRSVGDSQTSESYMPFLDSLTENIIKGHTLTCTKGGGTAKTEYEFLTGNSCKRFPGMVPYVSYFTHSQYSLVTTLKDQGYQAIAMHPNKATNWKRSTAYRFLDFDDFISIDQFSDTAKRYRGMISDQANYEKIVETYENKEPGSPFFLFDVTMQNHSGYTNRYFQADINCNGYDSDEADQYFSLLKLSDEAISYLIRYFQQVDEPTMIIMFGDHSPKLPDAFETWIAGDAYQNLSVEDQEKFYGTPFFIWTNYSMKSESNVWISTNYLSSYALSLTGLELTPYNEYLLDLREKMPALNHLGFLASDGTWYRWNDSDAPEEDLEYERQYECLQYNELIDKKDRDDSFFTISGEKDEE
;
A
#
# COMPACT_ATOMS: atom_id res chain seq x y z
N MET A 1 53.30 -12.43 23.57
CA MET A 1 52.75 -11.44 24.53
C MET A 1 53.66 -10.24 24.69
N GLN A 2 54.98 -10.38 25.05
CA GLN A 2 55.89 -9.23 25.22
C GLN A 2 56.03 -8.34 23.96
N LYS A 3 56.27 -8.93 22.76
CA LYS A 3 56.33 -8.20 21.48
C LYS A 3 55.01 -7.46 21.14
N PHE A 4 53.88 -8.00 21.51
CA PHE A 4 52.56 -7.38 21.34
C PHE A 4 52.37 -6.17 22.27
N TYR A 5 52.76 -6.33 23.55
CA TYR A 5 52.70 -5.25 24.55
C TYR A 5 53.63 -4.09 24.19
N GLN A 6 54.85 -4.37 23.76
CA GLN A 6 55.79 -3.37 23.30
C GLN A 6 55.28 -2.58 22.08
N ARG A 7 54.66 -3.27 21.11
CA ARG A 7 54.06 -2.69 19.92
C ARG A 7 52.86 -1.72 20.27
N LEU A 8 52.05 -2.08 21.25
CA LEU A 8 51.00 -1.20 21.77
C LEU A 8 51.59 0.02 22.48
N LYS A 9 52.70 -0.12 23.20
CA LYS A 9 53.33 0.99 23.91
C LYS A 9 53.95 2.02 22.97
N GLU A 10 54.47 1.59 21.82
CA GLU A 10 55.21 2.43 20.89
C GLU A 10 54.35 3.01 19.76
N ASN A 11 53.19 2.50 19.47
CA ASN A 11 52.38 2.89 18.31
C ASN A 11 50.95 3.32 18.68
N GLN A 12 50.71 4.63 18.57
CA GLN A 12 49.39 5.24 18.86
C GLN A 12 48.26 4.64 18.00
N LYS A 13 48.51 4.31 16.72
CA LYS A 13 47.49 3.70 15.84
C LYS A 13 47.11 2.29 16.28
N GLU A 14 48.08 1.52 16.80
CA GLU A 14 47.81 0.17 17.31
C GLU A 14 47.03 0.22 18.63
N ARG A 15 47.31 1.22 19.49
CA ARG A 15 46.48 1.49 20.71
C ARG A 15 45.02 1.84 20.35
N ALA A 16 44.83 2.75 19.39
CA ALA A 16 43.48 3.12 18.92
C ALA A 16 42.73 1.90 18.34
N ARG A 17 43.39 1.02 17.59
CA ARG A 17 42.79 -0.22 17.06
C ARG A 17 42.45 -1.22 18.16
N CYS A 18 43.27 -1.36 19.18
CA CYS A 18 43.02 -2.22 20.32
C CYS A 18 41.80 -1.67 21.11
N ALA A 19 41.77 -0.37 21.40
CA ALA A 19 40.67 0.29 22.06
C ALA A 19 39.36 0.14 21.28
N PHE A 20 39.41 0.29 19.94
CA PHE A 20 38.27 0.06 19.08
C PHE A 20 37.74 -1.39 19.18
N LEU A 21 38.61 -2.39 19.20
CA LEU A 21 38.20 -3.79 19.37
C LEU A 21 37.55 -4.05 20.71
N VAL A 22 38.12 -3.52 21.79
CA VAL A 22 37.55 -3.63 23.14
C VAL A 22 36.18 -3.00 23.20
N LEU A 23 36.06 -1.75 22.68
CA LEU A 23 34.79 -1.04 22.65
C LEU A 23 33.75 -1.79 21.80
N TYR A 24 34.12 -2.23 20.59
CA TYR A 24 33.23 -2.94 19.67
C TYR A 24 32.62 -4.21 20.28
N PHE A 25 33.46 -5.07 20.85
CA PHE A 25 32.98 -6.30 21.48
C PHE A 25 32.32 -6.06 22.85
N GLY A 26 32.76 -5.02 23.57
CA GLY A 26 32.09 -4.58 24.80
C GLY A 26 30.66 -4.12 24.52
N VAL A 27 30.45 -3.29 23.51
CA VAL A 27 29.11 -2.85 23.08
C VAL A 27 28.25 -4.04 22.64
N LEU A 28 28.80 -4.98 21.85
CA LEU A 28 28.05 -6.17 21.44
C LEU A 28 27.65 -7.05 22.62
N ALA A 29 28.53 -7.23 23.60
CA ALA A 29 28.22 -8.00 24.81
C ALA A 29 27.12 -7.32 25.63
N VAL A 30 27.20 -5.99 25.82
CA VAL A 30 26.16 -5.23 26.54
C VAL A 30 24.82 -5.33 25.81
N LEU A 31 24.81 -5.13 24.48
CA LEU A 31 23.57 -5.28 23.70
C LEU A 31 22.99 -6.68 23.80
N LEU A 32 23.82 -7.73 23.78
CA LEU A 32 23.34 -9.10 23.94
C LEU A 32 22.69 -9.34 25.32
N PHE A 33 23.31 -8.84 26.38
CA PHE A 33 22.74 -8.96 27.73
C PHE A 33 21.48 -8.13 27.92
N LEU A 34 21.42 -6.92 27.38
CA LEU A 34 20.21 -6.09 27.40
C LEU A 34 19.06 -6.71 26.58
N ALA A 35 19.39 -7.44 25.53
CA ALA A 35 18.40 -8.12 24.69
C ALA A 35 17.95 -9.49 25.25
N HIS A 36 18.56 -9.99 26.32
CA HIS A 36 18.20 -11.28 26.90
C HIS A 36 16.71 -11.48 27.14
N PRO A 37 15.95 -10.52 27.73
CA PRO A 37 14.51 -10.67 27.90
C PRO A 37 13.75 -10.79 26.56
N LEU A 38 14.17 -10.04 25.52
CA LEU A 38 13.56 -10.10 24.18
C LEU A 38 13.84 -11.43 23.48
N LEU A 39 14.97 -12.05 23.76
CA LEU A 39 15.33 -13.36 23.22
C LEU A 39 14.56 -14.51 23.86
N ASP A 40 14.03 -14.30 25.09
CA ASP A 40 13.26 -15.31 25.82
C ASP A 40 11.73 -15.19 25.57
N THR A 41 11.23 -14.04 25.14
CA THR A 41 9.77 -13.75 25.03
C THR A 41 9.18 -13.96 23.63
N THR A 42 9.97 -14.08 22.61
CA THR A 42 9.50 -14.21 21.21
C THR A 42 8.99 -15.60 20.83
N ALA A 43 8.77 -16.48 21.79
CA ALA A 43 8.48 -17.89 21.54
C ALA A 43 6.99 -18.26 21.54
N ALA A 44 6.07 -17.35 21.87
CA ALA A 44 4.65 -17.72 22.03
C ALA A 44 4.00 -18.22 20.73
N ASP A 45 4.43 -17.70 19.57
CA ASP A 45 3.85 -18.03 18.27
C ASP A 45 4.73 -18.93 17.37
N ARG A 46 5.87 -19.38 17.88
CA ARG A 46 6.80 -20.23 17.12
C ARG A 46 7.08 -21.50 17.91
N GLU A 47 6.87 -22.65 17.30
CA GLU A 47 7.08 -23.99 17.88
C GLU A 47 8.51 -24.29 18.36
N TRP A 48 9.40 -23.30 18.46
CA TRP A 48 10.74 -23.49 18.94
C TRP A 48 11.11 -22.63 20.12
N SER A 49 11.67 -23.29 21.08
CA SER A 49 12.23 -22.64 22.25
C SER A 49 13.49 -21.84 21.85
N ILE A 50 13.42 -20.57 22.04
CA ILE A 50 14.49 -19.58 21.82
C ILE A 50 15.55 -19.68 22.92
N HIS A 51 15.37 -20.53 23.91
CA HIS A 51 16.34 -20.75 24.99
C HIS A 51 17.77 -21.02 24.54
N PHE A 52 17.97 -21.46 23.30
CA PHE A 52 19.31 -21.67 22.71
C PHE A 52 19.88 -20.43 21.98
N LEU A 53 19.11 -19.41 21.66
CA LEU A 53 19.60 -18.27 20.90
C LEU A 53 20.61 -17.44 21.69
N PHE A 54 20.30 -17.12 22.94
CA PHE A 54 21.20 -16.34 23.78
C PHE A 54 22.56 -17.02 23.97
N PRO A 55 22.66 -18.31 24.43
CA PRO A 55 23.95 -18.96 24.56
C PRO A 55 24.70 -19.16 23.23
N CYS A 56 23.99 -19.41 22.13
CA CYS A 56 24.61 -19.49 20.81
C CYS A 56 25.20 -18.15 20.36
N LEU A 57 24.46 -17.06 20.52
CA LEU A 57 24.94 -15.72 20.19
C LEU A 57 26.12 -15.32 21.09
N LEU A 58 26.05 -15.63 22.37
CA LEU A 58 27.15 -15.38 23.31
C LEU A 58 28.41 -16.15 22.91
N ALA A 59 28.26 -17.42 22.54
CA ALA A 59 29.39 -18.23 22.04
C ALA A 59 29.97 -17.64 20.75
N CYS A 60 29.13 -17.17 19.80
CA CYS A 60 29.57 -16.52 18.57
C CYS A 60 30.31 -15.20 18.86
N VAL A 61 29.83 -14.38 19.78
CA VAL A 61 30.50 -13.15 20.22
C VAL A 61 31.87 -13.47 20.83
N ILE A 62 31.94 -14.42 21.77
CA ILE A 62 33.20 -14.84 22.41
C ILE A 62 34.19 -15.37 21.37
N LEU A 63 33.77 -16.31 20.52
CA LEU A 63 34.63 -16.90 19.48
C LEU A 63 35.18 -15.84 18.53
N THR A 64 34.32 -14.96 18.03
CA THR A 64 34.71 -13.87 17.12
C THR A 64 35.64 -12.87 17.81
N THR A 65 35.43 -12.62 19.09
CA THR A 65 36.31 -11.79 19.93
C THR A 65 37.69 -12.42 20.00
N VAL A 66 37.79 -13.68 20.40
CA VAL A 66 39.07 -14.43 20.50
C VAL A 66 39.81 -14.43 19.16
N VAL A 67 39.12 -14.82 18.07
CA VAL A 67 39.71 -14.82 16.72
C VAL A 67 40.19 -13.42 16.32
N SER A 68 39.43 -12.37 16.64
CA SER A 68 39.80 -11.00 16.32
C SER A 68 41.06 -10.53 17.07
N PHE A 69 41.15 -10.83 18.36
CA PHE A 69 42.32 -10.48 19.18
C PHE A 69 43.53 -11.33 18.83
N CYS A 70 43.38 -12.65 18.57
CA CYS A 70 44.45 -13.49 18.10
C CYS A 70 45.05 -13.00 16.78
N ARG A 71 44.20 -12.65 15.81
CA ARG A 71 44.64 -12.07 14.53
C ARG A 71 45.31 -10.72 14.68
N PHE A 72 44.77 -9.85 15.58
CA PHE A 72 45.37 -8.57 15.88
C PHE A 72 46.78 -8.75 16.52
N ALA A 73 46.92 -9.69 17.45
CA ALA A 73 48.18 -9.99 18.12
C ALA A 73 49.21 -10.58 17.16
N ALA A 74 48.79 -11.46 16.26
CA ALA A 74 49.67 -12.15 15.30
C ALA A 74 49.99 -11.34 14.02
N LYS A 75 49.57 -10.09 13.91
CA LYS A 75 49.66 -9.31 12.69
C LYS A 75 51.14 -9.04 12.31
N PRO A 76 51.61 -9.46 11.12
CA PRO A 76 52.93 -9.13 10.66
C PRO A 76 53.06 -7.66 10.26
N ASP A 77 54.22 -7.07 10.43
CA ASP A 77 54.52 -5.64 10.15
C ASP A 77 54.35 -5.24 8.67
N GLN A 78 54.14 -6.16 7.77
CA GLN A 78 53.92 -5.89 6.36
C GLN A 78 52.44 -5.77 6.02
N LYS A 79 52.07 -4.67 5.35
CA LYS A 79 50.73 -4.56 4.74
C LYS A 79 50.53 -5.75 3.79
N PRO A 80 49.51 -6.59 4.02
CA PRO A 80 49.30 -7.73 3.13
C PRO A 80 49.07 -7.21 1.71
N LYS A 81 49.87 -7.70 0.75
CA LYS A 81 49.66 -7.39 -0.68
C LYS A 81 48.25 -7.82 -1.07
N PRO A 82 47.52 -7.01 -1.87
CA PRO A 82 46.25 -7.43 -2.39
C PRO A 82 46.38 -8.76 -3.13
N CYS A 83 45.52 -9.72 -2.79
CA CYS A 83 45.50 -11.03 -3.43
C CYS A 83 44.55 -11.01 -4.64
N TYR A 84 44.84 -11.89 -5.62
CA TYR A 84 43.87 -12.14 -6.69
C TYR A 84 42.73 -13.05 -6.20
N VAL A 85 41.58 -12.93 -6.88
CA VAL A 85 40.44 -13.80 -6.64
C VAL A 85 40.77 -15.23 -7.06
N GLY A 86 40.63 -16.17 -6.15
CA GLY A 86 40.77 -17.59 -6.39
C GLY A 86 39.46 -18.32 -6.07
N TRP A 87 39.43 -19.62 -6.19
CA TRP A 87 38.24 -20.44 -6.01
C TRP A 87 37.62 -20.38 -4.60
N LYS A 88 38.38 -20.02 -3.58
CA LYS A 88 37.90 -19.89 -2.19
C LYS A 88 36.95 -18.70 -1.99
N GLN A 89 37.11 -17.64 -2.78
CA GLN A 89 36.31 -16.42 -2.64
C GLN A 89 34.85 -16.60 -3.09
N PRO A 90 34.56 -17.24 -4.23
CA PRO A 90 33.17 -17.59 -4.59
C PRO A 90 32.48 -18.43 -3.52
N VAL A 91 33.15 -19.38 -2.90
CA VAL A 91 32.58 -20.21 -1.81
C VAL A 91 32.25 -19.37 -0.60
N LEU A 92 33.14 -18.44 -0.20
CA LEU A 92 32.86 -17.51 0.91
C LEU A 92 31.71 -16.54 0.58
N MET A 93 31.62 -16.10 -0.68
CA MET A 93 30.50 -15.25 -1.14
C MET A 93 29.19 -16.02 -1.14
N LEU A 94 29.19 -17.28 -1.55
CA LEU A 94 28.02 -18.15 -1.49
C LEU A 94 27.57 -18.40 -0.04
N ALA A 95 28.51 -18.67 0.86
CA ALA A 95 28.22 -18.80 2.29
C ALA A 95 27.66 -17.50 2.88
N ASN A 96 28.17 -16.34 2.45
CA ASN A 96 27.60 -15.04 2.83
C ASN A 96 26.19 -14.84 2.26
N ALA A 97 25.94 -15.26 1.02
CA ALA A 97 24.59 -15.18 0.42
C ALA A 97 23.59 -16.06 1.17
N ALA A 98 23.99 -17.28 1.57
CA ALA A 98 23.16 -18.15 2.41
C ALA A 98 22.88 -17.53 3.78
N TYR A 99 23.87 -16.87 4.39
CA TYR A 99 23.68 -16.12 5.63
C TYR A 99 22.69 -14.96 5.46
N LEU A 100 22.82 -14.15 4.39
CA LEU A 100 21.92 -13.02 4.10
C LEU A 100 20.48 -13.49 3.87
N PHE A 101 20.29 -14.59 3.14
CA PHE A 101 18.99 -15.22 2.98
C PHE A 101 18.42 -15.62 4.34
N ALA A 102 19.17 -16.37 5.14
CA ALA A 102 18.68 -16.86 6.43
C ALA A 102 18.30 -15.73 7.38
N THR A 103 19.07 -14.63 7.43
CA THR A 103 18.78 -13.49 8.30
C THR A 103 17.59 -12.65 7.81
N LEU A 104 17.42 -12.48 6.50
CA LEU A 104 16.26 -11.81 5.93
C LEU A 104 14.98 -12.58 6.26
N GLU A 105 14.92 -13.88 5.92
CA GLU A 105 13.74 -14.71 6.19
C GLU A 105 13.45 -14.83 7.69
N PHE A 106 14.48 -14.89 8.54
CA PHE A 106 14.32 -14.97 9.98
C PHE A 106 13.56 -13.75 10.57
N VAL A 107 13.77 -12.57 9.99
CA VAL A 107 13.08 -11.34 10.41
C VAL A 107 11.71 -11.20 9.74
N THR A 108 11.57 -11.56 8.46
CA THR A 108 10.42 -11.18 7.63
C THR A 108 9.42 -12.30 7.41
N ASN A 109 9.81 -13.56 7.55
CA ASN A 109 9.01 -14.71 7.16
C ASN A 109 8.86 -15.74 8.31
N SER A 110 7.75 -15.67 9.03
CA SER A 110 7.45 -16.61 10.12
C SER A 110 7.30 -18.07 9.65
N GLN A 111 6.95 -18.27 8.38
CA GLN A 111 6.70 -19.59 7.77
C GLN A 111 7.87 -20.08 6.90
N PHE A 112 9.07 -19.48 6.99
CA PHE A 112 10.18 -19.83 6.10
C PHE A 112 10.61 -21.32 6.18
N ARG A 113 10.25 -22.04 7.23
CA ARG A 113 10.51 -23.49 7.38
C ARG A 113 9.63 -24.35 6.48
N GLU A 114 8.44 -23.88 6.13
CA GLU A 114 7.49 -24.55 5.23
C GLU A 114 7.91 -24.37 3.77
N MET A 115 8.83 -23.43 3.52
CA MET A 115 9.35 -23.15 2.19
C MET A 115 10.08 -24.37 1.64
N LYS A 116 9.76 -24.75 0.41
CA LYS A 116 10.47 -25.85 -0.28
C LYS A 116 11.95 -25.50 -0.47
N TRP A 117 12.83 -26.43 -0.18
CA TRP A 117 14.29 -26.25 -0.14
C TRP A 117 14.88 -25.63 -1.41
N TYR A 118 14.33 -25.92 -2.58
CA TYR A 118 14.83 -25.37 -3.85
C TYR A 118 14.52 -23.86 -4.00
N TYR A 119 13.46 -23.35 -3.38
CA TYR A 119 13.25 -21.90 -3.32
C TYR A 119 14.28 -21.21 -2.44
N ALA A 120 14.71 -21.83 -1.36
CA ALA A 120 15.85 -21.33 -0.58
C ALA A 120 17.12 -21.22 -1.42
N LEU A 121 17.43 -22.25 -2.23
CA LEU A 121 18.55 -22.20 -3.16
C LEU A 121 18.40 -21.13 -4.22
N LEU A 122 17.19 -20.91 -4.74
CA LEU A 122 16.91 -19.85 -5.72
C LEU A 122 17.17 -18.46 -5.11
N ASN A 123 16.70 -18.20 -3.89
CA ASN A 123 16.97 -16.96 -3.16
C ASN A 123 18.48 -16.74 -2.96
N ILE A 124 19.18 -17.76 -2.48
CA ILE A 124 20.64 -17.72 -2.31
C ILE A 124 21.34 -17.43 -3.65
N GLY A 125 20.88 -18.04 -4.75
CA GLY A 125 21.38 -17.81 -6.09
C GLY A 125 21.25 -16.36 -6.54
N VAL A 126 20.06 -15.74 -6.35
CA VAL A 126 19.82 -14.33 -6.67
C VAL A 126 20.73 -13.42 -5.85
N ILE A 127 20.82 -13.66 -4.53
CA ILE A 127 21.71 -12.88 -3.63
C ILE A 127 23.17 -13.03 -4.04
N PHE A 128 23.58 -14.24 -4.45
CA PHE A 128 24.94 -14.51 -4.90
C PHE A 128 25.28 -13.76 -6.20
N VAL A 129 24.38 -13.76 -7.19
CA VAL A 129 24.53 -12.98 -8.44
C VAL A 129 24.67 -11.49 -8.13
N LEU A 130 23.79 -10.92 -7.30
CA LEU A 130 23.89 -9.53 -6.86
C LEU A 130 25.22 -9.25 -6.15
N SER A 131 25.68 -10.17 -5.31
CA SER A 131 26.99 -10.06 -4.63
C SER A 131 28.16 -10.02 -5.60
N ILE A 132 28.13 -10.80 -6.69
CA ILE A 132 29.12 -10.77 -7.77
C ILE A 132 29.10 -9.41 -8.46
N LEU A 133 27.94 -8.95 -8.93
CA LEU A 133 27.80 -7.67 -9.64
C LEU A 133 28.35 -6.50 -8.83
N ILE A 134 27.97 -6.41 -7.56
CA ILE A 134 28.45 -5.37 -6.65
C ILE A 134 29.95 -5.49 -6.40
N SER A 135 30.48 -6.73 -6.30
CA SER A 135 31.93 -6.96 -6.12
C SER A 135 32.76 -6.49 -7.32
N LEU A 136 32.26 -6.70 -8.53
CA LEU A 136 32.86 -6.22 -9.77
C LEU A 136 32.83 -4.69 -9.84
N PHE A 137 31.69 -4.09 -9.53
CA PHE A 137 31.49 -2.64 -9.55
C PHE A 137 32.41 -1.93 -8.54
N LEU A 138 32.48 -2.44 -7.30
CA LEU A 138 33.36 -1.91 -6.25
C LEU A 138 34.82 -2.31 -6.40
N ASN A 139 35.13 -3.20 -7.35
CA ASN A 139 36.46 -3.81 -7.50
C ASN A 139 37.02 -4.36 -6.18
N SER A 140 36.17 -4.95 -5.34
CA SER A 140 36.55 -5.46 -4.03
C SER A 140 35.46 -6.36 -3.44
N ILE A 141 35.81 -7.64 -3.24
CA ILE A 141 34.88 -8.59 -2.61
C ILE A 141 34.57 -8.15 -1.16
N ARG A 142 35.59 -7.77 -0.40
CA ARG A 142 35.41 -7.34 1.01
C ARG A 142 34.44 -6.20 1.16
N ARG A 143 34.58 -5.13 0.34
CA ARG A 143 33.71 -3.98 0.39
C ARG A 143 32.29 -4.34 -0.03
N ALA A 144 32.14 -5.16 -1.05
CA ALA A 144 30.84 -5.64 -1.50
C ALA A 144 30.13 -6.45 -0.42
N MET A 145 30.81 -7.38 0.23
CA MET A 145 30.20 -8.19 1.29
C MET A 145 29.81 -7.34 2.50
N ILE A 146 30.62 -6.37 2.91
CA ILE A 146 30.25 -5.44 3.99
C ILE A 146 29.00 -4.65 3.60
N PHE A 147 28.97 -4.10 2.39
CA PHE A 147 27.80 -3.38 1.88
C PHE A 147 26.55 -4.28 1.87
N MET A 148 26.65 -5.48 1.33
CA MET A 148 25.52 -6.42 1.24
C MET A 148 24.96 -6.78 2.62
N ASN A 149 25.82 -7.00 3.62
CA ASN A 149 25.38 -7.32 4.97
C ASN A 149 24.58 -6.17 5.61
N ILE A 150 25.06 -4.93 5.48
CA ILE A 150 24.38 -3.76 5.99
C ILE A 150 23.08 -3.53 5.21
N PHE A 151 23.11 -3.62 3.88
CA PHE A 151 21.96 -3.41 3.01
C PHE A 151 20.83 -4.41 3.31
N TYR A 152 21.13 -5.71 3.38
CA TYR A 152 20.12 -6.73 3.67
C TYR A 152 19.54 -6.59 5.08
N PHE A 153 20.34 -6.20 6.06
CA PHE A 153 19.82 -5.89 7.39
C PHE A 153 18.85 -4.70 7.36
N CYS A 154 19.21 -3.60 6.71
CA CYS A 154 18.29 -2.44 6.55
C CYS A 154 17.02 -2.84 5.80
N MET A 155 17.14 -3.62 4.73
CA MET A 155 15.98 -4.12 3.98
C MET A 155 15.10 -5.03 4.83
N SER A 156 15.67 -5.89 5.69
CA SER A 156 14.86 -6.72 6.58
C SER A 156 14.00 -5.89 7.53
N LEU A 157 14.51 -4.77 8.03
CA LEU A 157 13.74 -3.83 8.84
C LEU A 157 12.62 -3.17 8.02
N VAL A 158 12.91 -2.73 6.80
CA VAL A 158 11.92 -2.12 5.90
C VAL A 158 10.79 -3.12 5.61
N PHE A 159 11.11 -4.34 5.16
CA PHE A 159 10.09 -5.36 4.90
C PHE A 159 9.25 -5.69 6.13
N TYR A 160 9.90 -5.82 7.30
CA TYR A 160 9.22 -6.15 8.54
C TYR A 160 8.26 -5.04 8.99
N TYR A 161 8.74 -3.79 9.11
CA TYR A 161 7.92 -2.70 9.64
C TYR A 161 6.85 -2.24 8.64
N VAL A 162 7.11 -2.27 7.34
CA VAL A 162 6.06 -1.95 6.34
C VAL A 162 4.92 -2.97 6.44
N TYR A 163 5.25 -4.27 6.55
CA TYR A 163 4.24 -5.29 6.73
C TYR A 163 3.49 -5.15 8.06
N LEU A 164 4.22 -4.87 9.17
CA LEU A 164 3.62 -4.69 10.49
C LEU A 164 2.62 -3.53 10.52
N PHE A 165 2.94 -2.41 9.87
CA PHE A 165 2.14 -1.19 9.98
C PHE A 165 1.03 -1.10 8.92
N ARG A 166 1.23 -1.69 7.76
CA ARG A 166 0.30 -1.58 6.64
C ARG A 166 -0.49 -2.87 6.35
N GLY A 167 -0.01 -4.02 6.83
CA GLY A 167 -0.56 -5.33 6.48
C GLY A 167 -0.16 -5.83 5.09
N GLU A 168 0.48 -4.98 4.28
CA GLU A 168 0.96 -5.30 2.94
C GLU A 168 2.48 -5.39 2.87
N ALA A 169 3.00 -6.24 1.97
CA ALA A 169 4.43 -6.38 1.79
C ALA A 169 5.03 -5.15 1.10
N PHE A 170 6.26 -4.80 1.49
CA PHE A 170 7.03 -3.75 0.82
C PHE A 170 7.29 -4.13 -0.64
N GLN A 171 7.01 -3.20 -1.56
CA GLN A 171 7.21 -3.34 -2.99
C GLN A 171 8.14 -2.26 -3.55
N LEU A 172 8.65 -2.45 -4.78
CA LEU A 172 9.55 -1.48 -5.42
C LEU A 172 8.90 -0.09 -5.58
N ILE A 173 7.58 -0.04 -5.83
CA ILE A 173 6.82 1.20 -5.98
C ILE A 173 6.81 2.03 -4.70
N ASP A 174 6.89 1.42 -3.52
CA ASP A 174 6.89 2.12 -2.24
C ASP A 174 8.05 3.12 -2.11
N LEU A 175 9.10 2.96 -2.94
CA LEU A 175 10.18 3.95 -3.01
C LEU A 175 9.69 5.34 -3.44
N TYR A 176 8.61 5.43 -4.21
CA TYR A 176 8.00 6.72 -4.59
C TYR A 176 7.20 7.35 -3.43
N SER A 177 6.76 6.53 -2.47
CA SER A 177 5.96 6.97 -1.31
C SER A 177 6.79 7.17 -0.03
N ILE A 178 8.13 7.15 -0.11
CA ILE A 178 9.01 7.31 1.07
C ILE A 178 8.73 8.61 1.83
N ALA A 179 8.45 9.71 1.13
CA ALA A 179 8.14 10.99 1.77
C ALA A 179 6.84 10.90 2.58
N THR A 180 5.77 10.31 2.01
CA THR A 180 4.50 10.08 2.69
C THR A 180 4.68 9.16 3.91
N ALA A 181 5.44 8.07 3.76
CA ALA A 181 5.74 7.16 4.86
C ALA A 181 6.50 7.87 6.01
N ALA A 182 7.46 8.76 5.68
CA ALA A 182 8.20 9.52 6.67
C ALA A 182 7.31 10.50 7.47
N ASP A 183 6.25 11.01 6.87
CA ASP A 183 5.32 11.94 7.51
C ASP A 183 4.40 11.26 8.55
N VAL A 184 4.03 10.00 8.31
CA VAL A 184 3.13 9.25 9.22
C VAL A 184 3.89 8.38 10.22
N VAL A 185 5.18 8.18 10.03
CA VAL A 185 6.01 7.26 10.84
C VAL A 185 6.01 7.58 12.34
N GLY A 186 5.84 8.85 12.70
CA GLY A 186 5.78 9.29 14.10
C GLY A 186 4.56 8.77 14.87
N GLY A 187 3.50 8.31 14.18
CA GLY A 187 2.30 7.72 14.77
C GLY A 187 2.43 6.25 15.13
N TYR A 188 3.47 5.57 14.63
CA TYR A 188 3.66 4.13 14.82
C TYR A 188 4.65 3.81 15.94
N LYS A 189 4.36 2.71 16.66
CA LYS A 189 5.23 2.19 17.71
C LYS A 189 6.19 1.16 17.12
N PHE A 190 7.48 1.48 17.09
CA PHE A 190 8.52 0.57 16.62
C PHE A 190 8.92 -0.39 17.76
N GLU A 191 8.51 -1.63 17.65
CA GLU A 191 8.89 -2.68 18.60
C GLU A 191 10.15 -3.41 18.11
N ILE A 192 11.14 -3.52 19.00
CA ILE A 192 12.37 -4.25 18.72
C ILE A 192 12.17 -5.70 19.15
N THR A 193 12.20 -6.62 18.18
CA THR A 193 12.00 -8.06 18.46
C THR A 193 13.34 -8.79 18.63
N GLY A 194 13.30 -10.00 19.18
CA GLY A 194 14.48 -10.86 19.35
C GLY A 194 15.14 -11.21 18.02
N GLU A 195 14.35 -11.34 16.93
CA GLU A 195 14.82 -11.59 15.58
C GLU A 195 15.64 -10.41 15.04
N ILE A 196 15.18 -9.19 15.25
CA ILE A 196 15.87 -7.96 14.85
C ILE A 196 17.21 -7.86 15.58
N VAL A 197 17.21 -8.08 16.91
CA VAL A 197 18.45 -8.04 17.71
C VAL A 197 19.42 -9.13 17.29
N THR A 198 18.93 -10.35 17.07
CA THR A 198 19.76 -11.49 16.60
C THR A 198 20.40 -11.18 15.25
N SER A 199 19.60 -10.67 14.31
CA SER A 199 20.10 -10.29 12.96
C SER A 199 21.10 -9.15 13.03
N PHE A 200 20.88 -8.16 13.90
CA PHE A 200 21.85 -7.06 14.12
C PHE A 200 23.19 -7.56 14.66
N ILE A 201 23.17 -8.38 15.75
CA ILE A 201 24.38 -8.90 16.36
C ILE A 201 25.15 -9.77 15.37
N THR A 202 24.48 -10.69 14.70
CA THR A 202 25.13 -11.58 13.72
C THR A 202 25.67 -10.81 12.52
N MET A 203 24.94 -9.80 12.01
CA MET A 203 25.41 -8.88 10.98
C MET A 203 26.72 -8.19 11.41
N MET A 204 26.75 -7.64 12.61
CA MET A 204 27.96 -7.01 13.13
C MET A 204 29.15 -8.00 13.20
N LEU A 205 28.92 -9.25 13.65
CA LEU A 205 29.95 -10.28 13.68
C LEU A 205 30.47 -10.62 12.28
N VAL A 206 29.58 -10.82 11.31
CA VAL A 206 29.95 -11.14 9.91
C VAL A 206 30.69 -9.96 9.25
N VAL A 207 30.22 -8.74 9.44
CA VAL A 207 30.93 -7.53 8.98
C VAL A 207 32.33 -7.47 9.59
N ARG A 208 32.48 -7.79 10.88
CA ARG A 208 33.76 -7.83 11.54
C ARG A 208 34.70 -8.88 10.91
N LEU A 209 34.18 -10.06 10.58
CA LEU A 209 34.97 -11.10 9.89
C LEU A 209 35.42 -10.62 8.50
N TRP A 210 34.54 -9.96 7.74
CA TRP A 210 34.91 -9.38 6.44
C TRP A 210 35.95 -8.26 6.56
N LEU A 211 35.85 -7.39 7.57
CA LEU A 211 36.86 -6.36 7.84
C LEU A 211 38.25 -6.95 8.13
N GLN A 212 38.32 -8.14 8.70
CA GLN A 212 39.57 -8.86 8.96
C GLN A 212 40.06 -9.67 7.75
N SER A 213 39.21 -9.94 6.75
CA SER A 213 39.56 -10.69 5.57
C SER A 213 40.62 -9.93 4.73
N ARG A 214 41.37 -10.67 3.90
CA ARG A 214 42.24 -10.04 2.89
C ARG A 214 41.37 -9.30 1.87
N GLU A 215 41.87 -8.16 1.36
CA GLU A 215 41.24 -7.46 0.28
C GLU A 215 41.55 -8.12 -1.07
N TYR A 216 40.53 -8.71 -1.68
CA TYR A 216 40.61 -9.29 -3.02
C TYR A 216 40.10 -8.29 -4.03
N ARG A 217 40.93 -8.02 -5.08
CA ARG A 217 40.64 -7.08 -6.16
C ARG A 217 40.71 -7.79 -7.50
N PHE A 218 39.81 -7.42 -8.41
CA PHE A 218 39.77 -7.93 -9.78
C PHE A 218 40.74 -7.18 -10.69
N ALA A 219 40.89 -5.86 -10.50
CA ALA A 219 41.78 -5.01 -11.29
C ALA A 219 42.65 -4.10 -10.42
N ARG A 220 43.93 -3.88 -10.87
CA ARG A 220 44.89 -3.01 -10.18
C ARG A 220 45.13 -1.68 -10.89
N LYS A 221 45.37 -1.73 -12.23
CA LYS A 221 45.63 -0.52 -13.06
C LYS A 221 44.34 0.25 -13.29
N THR A 222 44.40 1.59 -13.36
CA THR A 222 43.24 2.45 -13.56
C THR A 222 42.45 2.09 -14.80
N ARG A 223 43.15 1.87 -15.96
CA ARG A 223 42.49 1.41 -17.20
C ARG A 223 41.71 0.10 -17.00
N ASN A 224 42.27 -0.86 -16.30
CA ASN A 224 41.59 -2.14 -16.04
C ASN A 224 40.42 -2.00 -15.08
N LYS A 225 40.44 -1.03 -14.17
CA LYS A 225 39.28 -0.72 -13.31
C LYS A 225 38.13 -0.10 -14.09
N ILE A 226 38.44 0.76 -15.06
CA ILE A 226 37.43 1.33 -15.98
C ILE A 226 36.82 0.22 -16.83
N LEU A 227 37.66 -0.61 -17.45
CA LEU A 227 37.21 -1.77 -18.24
C LEU A 227 36.33 -2.72 -17.39
N LEU A 228 36.76 -3.00 -16.15
CA LEU A 228 35.97 -3.82 -15.21
C LEU A 228 34.60 -3.23 -14.92
N ARG A 229 34.50 -1.92 -14.73
CA ARG A 229 33.21 -1.25 -14.48
C ARG A 229 32.32 -1.27 -15.72
N VAL A 230 32.88 -1.06 -16.91
CA VAL A 230 32.15 -1.19 -18.18
C VAL A 230 31.65 -2.64 -18.35
N ALA A 231 32.51 -3.62 -18.12
CA ALA A 231 32.11 -5.03 -18.16
C ALA A 231 31.05 -5.36 -17.09
N ALA A 232 31.17 -4.81 -15.88
CA ALA A 232 30.17 -4.96 -14.83
C ALA A 232 28.82 -4.32 -15.22
N ALA A 233 28.85 -3.15 -15.83
CA ALA A 233 27.63 -2.48 -16.32
C ALA A 233 26.98 -3.30 -17.44
N ALA A 234 27.77 -3.80 -18.42
CA ALA A 234 27.26 -4.66 -19.49
C ALA A 234 26.67 -5.97 -18.94
N LEU A 235 27.33 -6.59 -17.96
CA LEU A 235 26.83 -7.79 -17.29
C LEU A 235 25.54 -7.50 -16.51
N THR A 236 25.46 -6.36 -15.82
CA THR A 236 24.24 -5.92 -15.12
C THR A 236 23.08 -5.72 -16.09
N LEU A 237 23.34 -5.05 -17.24
CA LEU A 237 22.35 -4.90 -18.30
C LEU A 237 21.91 -6.26 -18.87
N GLY A 238 22.85 -7.15 -19.16
CA GLY A 238 22.53 -8.52 -19.61
C GLY A 238 21.72 -9.30 -18.60
N THR A 239 22.07 -9.20 -17.31
CA THR A 239 21.28 -9.82 -16.21
C THR A 239 19.88 -9.21 -16.12
N TYR A 240 19.76 -7.90 -16.28
CA TYR A 240 18.46 -7.20 -16.30
C TYR A 240 17.59 -7.64 -17.49
N LEU A 241 18.18 -7.72 -18.70
CA LEU A 241 17.46 -8.19 -19.89
C LEU A 241 17.02 -9.65 -19.73
N ALA A 242 17.89 -10.51 -19.18
CA ALA A 242 17.54 -11.89 -18.87
C ALA A 242 16.39 -11.96 -17.85
N TYR A 243 16.43 -11.15 -16.79
CA TYR A 243 15.38 -11.04 -15.81
C TYR A 243 14.05 -10.59 -16.42
N MET A 244 14.06 -9.59 -17.31
CA MET A 244 12.84 -9.09 -17.99
C MET A 244 12.20 -10.16 -18.88
N ASN A 245 12.98 -11.06 -19.49
CA ASN A 245 12.48 -12.17 -20.31
C ASN A 245 12.15 -13.44 -19.50
N LEU A 246 12.51 -13.49 -18.20
CA LEU A 246 12.30 -14.67 -17.37
C LEU A 246 10.82 -14.84 -17.02
N ASN A 247 10.26 -16.00 -17.32
CA ASN A 247 8.93 -16.36 -16.83
C ASN A 247 9.07 -17.12 -15.51
N TRP A 248 8.86 -16.43 -14.40
CA TRP A 248 9.00 -16.98 -13.05
C TRP A 248 8.13 -18.21 -12.79
N ASN A 249 6.90 -18.23 -13.35
CA ASN A 249 6.00 -19.36 -13.19
C ASN A 249 6.44 -20.55 -14.03
N ALA A 250 6.67 -20.36 -15.32
CA ALA A 250 7.06 -21.44 -16.22
C ALA A 250 8.40 -22.06 -15.87
N GLU A 251 9.41 -21.26 -15.47
CA GLU A 251 10.77 -21.72 -15.23
C GLU A 251 10.99 -22.26 -13.81
N PHE A 252 10.33 -21.67 -12.81
CA PHE A 252 10.60 -21.97 -11.39
C PHE A 252 9.34 -22.32 -10.59
N GLY A 253 8.14 -22.26 -11.18
CA GLY A 253 6.88 -22.46 -10.48
C GLY A 253 6.58 -21.37 -9.45
N VAL A 254 7.10 -20.16 -9.65
CA VAL A 254 6.86 -19.00 -8.79
C VAL A 254 5.68 -18.21 -9.33
N ILE A 255 4.53 -18.36 -8.69
CA ILE A 255 3.31 -17.60 -9.01
C ILE A 255 3.33 -16.29 -8.21
N SER A 256 3.36 -15.17 -8.91
CA SER A 256 3.34 -13.84 -8.28
C SER A 256 1.89 -13.43 -8.01
N ASP A 257 1.49 -13.46 -6.75
CA ASP A 257 0.25 -12.86 -6.31
C ASP A 257 0.50 -11.35 -6.14
N LEU A 258 0.02 -10.56 -7.09
CA LEU A 258 0.28 -9.11 -7.13
C LEU A 258 -0.61 -8.34 -6.16
N TRP A 259 -1.77 -8.91 -5.79
CA TRP A 259 -2.68 -8.34 -4.81
C TRP A 259 -2.31 -8.72 -3.38
N ASN A 260 -1.66 -9.87 -3.20
CA ASN A 260 -1.10 -10.29 -1.92
C ASN A 260 0.38 -10.66 -2.05
N PRO A 261 1.27 -9.68 -2.27
CA PRO A 261 2.70 -9.92 -2.40
C PRO A 261 3.31 -10.61 -1.16
N ALA A 262 2.74 -10.37 0.02
CA ALA A 262 3.17 -11.02 1.26
C ALA A 262 3.06 -12.55 1.19
N LYS A 263 1.99 -13.08 0.57
CA LYS A 263 1.81 -14.52 0.33
C LYS A 263 2.92 -15.05 -0.59
N THR A 264 3.22 -14.34 -1.67
CA THR A 264 4.33 -14.67 -2.58
C THR A 264 5.66 -14.72 -1.82
N TYR A 265 5.95 -13.72 -0.97
CA TYR A 265 7.20 -13.67 -0.21
C TYR A 265 7.31 -14.81 0.81
N ARG A 266 6.21 -15.13 1.51
CA ARG A 266 6.19 -16.25 2.47
C ARG A 266 6.43 -17.60 1.78
N GLN A 267 5.79 -17.82 0.63
CA GLN A 267 5.86 -19.09 -0.08
C GLN A 267 7.19 -19.32 -0.81
N TYR A 268 7.75 -18.28 -1.44
CA TYR A 268 8.91 -18.41 -2.33
C TYR A 268 10.19 -17.76 -1.78
N GLY A 269 10.10 -17.10 -0.62
CA GLY A 269 11.16 -16.31 0.00
C GLY A 269 11.14 -14.84 -0.42
N THR A 270 11.52 -13.99 0.50
CA THR A 270 11.41 -12.52 0.37
C THR A 270 12.19 -11.97 -0.83
N THR A 271 13.42 -12.44 -1.09
CA THR A 271 14.23 -11.94 -2.22
C THR A 271 13.63 -12.35 -3.57
N VAL A 272 13.26 -13.62 -3.73
CA VAL A 272 12.65 -14.14 -4.96
C VAL A 272 11.28 -13.54 -5.16
N GLY A 273 10.43 -13.53 -4.12
CA GLY A 273 9.09 -12.95 -4.18
C GLY A 273 9.12 -11.47 -4.56
N PHE A 274 9.98 -10.68 -3.90
CA PHE A 274 10.16 -9.26 -4.24
C PHE A 274 10.60 -9.07 -5.70
N THR A 275 11.59 -9.83 -6.17
CA THR A 275 12.06 -9.71 -7.55
C THR A 275 11.02 -10.20 -8.57
N ALA A 276 10.25 -11.24 -8.26
CA ALA A 276 9.20 -11.74 -9.13
C ALA A 276 8.04 -10.73 -9.26
N VAL A 277 7.57 -10.18 -8.13
CA VAL A 277 6.53 -9.14 -8.09
C VAL A 277 6.98 -7.87 -8.81
N ALA A 278 8.22 -7.40 -8.55
CA ALA A 278 8.75 -6.16 -9.14
C ALA A 278 8.75 -6.17 -10.69
N LYS A 279 8.77 -7.34 -11.32
CA LYS A 279 8.69 -7.47 -12.77
C LYS A 279 7.35 -6.98 -13.34
N TYR A 280 6.26 -7.21 -12.60
CA TYR A 280 4.90 -6.95 -13.05
C TYR A 280 4.36 -5.57 -12.63
N MET A 281 5.21 -4.70 -12.11
CA MET A 281 4.82 -3.34 -11.72
C MET A 281 4.64 -2.37 -12.89
N ARG A 282 4.88 -2.81 -14.12
CA ARG A 282 4.63 -2.01 -15.32
C ARG A 282 3.26 -2.38 -15.87
N LEU A 283 2.37 -1.39 -15.97
CA LEU A 283 1.09 -1.56 -16.64
C LEU A 283 1.32 -1.86 -18.12
N THR A 284 0.75 -2.97 -18.59
CA THR A 284 0.77 -3.35 -19.99
C THR A 284 -0.59 -3.03 -20.62
N PRO A 285 -0.67 -2.73 -21.91
CA PRO A 285 -1.96 -2.57 -22.60
C PRO A 285 -2.85 -3.80 -22.36
N PRO A 286 -4.17 -3.62 -22.26
CA PRO A 286 -5.13 -4.74 -22.28
C PRO A 286 -5.01 -5.55 -23.58
N ASP A 287 -5.53 -6.77 -23.55
CA ASP A 287 -5.58 -7.61 -24.73
C ASP A 287 -6.48 -6.96 -25.79
N GLY A 288 -5.98 -6.85 -27.03
CA GLY A 288 -6.69 -6.21 -28.14
C GLY A 288 -6.68 -4.68 -28.13
N TYR A 289 -6.01 -4.03 -27.18
CA TYR A 289 -5.95 -2.57 -27.10
C TYR A 289 -5.33 -1.96 -28.37
N SER A 290 -6.05 -1.03 -28.97
CA SER A 290 -5.57 -0.12 -30.01
C SER A 290 -6.42 1.15 -30.01
N LYS A 291 -5.95 2.23 -30.66
CA LYS A 291 -6.76 3.44 -30.79
C LYS A 291 -8.06 3.18 -31.58
N ASP A 292 -7.97 2.38 -32.64
CA ASP A 292 -9.15 2.01 -33.44
C ASP A 292 -10.19 1.26 -32.62
N GLU A 293 -9.75 0.38 -31.73
CA GLU A 293 -10.63 -0.34 -30.78
C GLU A 293 -11.34 0.64 -29.84
N VAL A 294 -10.61 1.59 -29.24
CA VAL A 294 -11.19 2.62 -28.36
C VAL A 294 -12.25 3.44 -29.09
N THR A 295 -11.97 3.87 -30.34
CA THR A 295 -12.94 4.59 -31.16
C THR A 295 -14.20 3.76 -31.43
N VAL A 296 -14.04 2.47 -31.74
CA VAL A 296 -15.20 1.56 -31.95
C VAL A 296 -16.03 1.42 -30.69
N ILE A 297 -15.40 1.27 -29.53
CA ILE A 297 -16.10 1.18 -28.23
C ILE A 297 -16.89 2.48 -27.99
N ALA A 298 -16.25 3.65 -28.16
CA ALA A 298 -16.89 4.94 -27.97
C ALA A 298 -18.09 5.13 -28.91
N ASP A 299 -17.92 4.89 -30.22
CA ASP A 299 -18.98 5.01 -31.23
C ASP A 299 -20.16 4.05 -30.99
N THR A 300 -19.91 2.86 -30.44
CA THR A 300 -20.94 1.86 -30.16
C THR A 300 -21.72 2.24 -28.92
N SER A 301 -21.06 2.63 -27.86
CA SER A 301 -21.66 3.09 -26.61
C SER A 301 -22.59 4.28 -26.84
N GLU A 302 -22.13 5.32 -27.57
CA GLU A 302 -22.98 6.49 -27.91
C GLU A 302 -24.27 6.12 -28.66
N LYS A 303 -24.26 5.04 -29.44
CA LYS A 303 -25.46 4.60 -30.18
C LYS A 303 -26.44 3.81 -29.30
N GLU A 304 -25.93 3.02 -28.39
CA GLU A 304 -26.73 2.21 -27.48
C GLU A 304 -27.41 3.07 -26.42
N THR A 305 -26.70 4.01 -25.80
CA THR A 305 -27.19 4.87 -24.72
C THR A 305 -28.27 5.85 -25.19
N LYS A 306 -28.26 6.28 -26.45
CA LYS A 306 -29.32 7.13 -27.03
C LYS A 306 -30.71 6.45 -27.09
N THR A 307 -30.78 5.15 -26.84
CA THR A 307 -32.00 4.36 -26.90
C THR A 307 -32.70 4.17 -25.55
N GLU A 308 -31.98 4.31 -24.44
CA GLU A 308 -32.55 4.18 -23.08
C GLU A 308 -32.18 5.37 -22.20
N ASP A 309 -33.16 6.21 -21.89
CA ASP A 309 -32.99 7.37 -21.01
C ASP A 309 -32.95 6.88 -19.54
N LEU A 310 -31.75 6.50 -19.08
CA LEU A 310 -31.47 6.02 -17.73
C LEU A 310 -31.87 7.00 -16.62
N ARG A 311 -32.17 8.25 -17.00
CA ARG A 311 -32.65 9.31 -16.10
C ARG A 311 -34.13 9.19 -15.70
N LYS A 312 -34.95 8.42 -16.47
CA LYS A 312 -36.41 8.46 -16.37
C LYS A 312 -37.02 8.03 -15.06
N ASP A 313 -36.31 7.23 -14.27
CA ASP A 313 -36.92 6.65 -13.06
C ASP A 313 -36.52 7.32 -11.74
N ASN A 314 -35.47 8.15 -11.68
CA ASN A 314 -34.90 8.61 -10.43
C ASN A 314 -34.65 10.13 -10.30
N ALA A 315 -34.65 10.89 -11.39
CA ALA A 315 -34.36 12.32 -11.32
C ALA A 315 -35.64 13.15 -11.47
N ASP A 316 -36.06 13.81 -10.40
CA ASP A 316 -37.05 14.89 -10.47
C ASP A 316 -36.55 16.15 -11.21
N GLY A 317 -35.38 16.02 -11.93
CA GLY A 317 -34.76 17.09 -12.69
C GLY A 317 -34.15 18.20 -11.82
N VAL A 318 -33.93 17.92 -10.54
CA VAL A 318 -33.29 18.88 -9.63
C VAL A 318 -31.79 18.88 -9.85
N THR A 319 -31.25 20.04 -10.18
CA THR A 319 -29.82 20.26 -10.21
C THR A 319 -29.35 20.77 -8.84
N PRO A 320 -28.57 20.01 -8.07
CA PRO A 320 -28.07 20.48 -6.78
C PRO A 320 -27.08 21.64 -6.97
N VAL A 321 -27.26 22.68 -6.18
CA VAL A 321 -26.31 23.79 -6.11
C VAL A 321 -25.05 23.34 -5.37
N ASN A 322 -25.21 22.46 -4.38
CA ASN A 322 -24.09 21.94 -3.59
C ASN A 322 -24.00 20.43 -3.74
N ILE A 323 -22.81 19.93 -4.09
CA ILE A 323 -22.47 18.51 -4.08
C ILE A 323 -21.31 18.34 -3.10
N ILE A 324 -21.52 17.57 -2.04
CA ILE A 324 -20.51 17.30 -1.01
C ILE A 324 -20.26 15.80 -1.01
N ALA A 325 -19.07 15.39 -1.43
CA ALA A 325 -18.65 13.99 -1.42
C ALA A 325 -17.64 13.78 -0.29
N ILE A 326 -17.92 12.85 0.60
CA ILE A 326 -17.10 12.54 1.78
C ILE A 326 -16.64 11.10 1.70
N MET A 327 -15.36 10.90 1.58
CA MET A 327 -14.73 9.60 1.76
C MET A 327 -14.24 9.49 3.20
N ASN A 328 -14.93 8.70 4.02
CA ASN A 328 -14.63 8.57 5.43
C ASN A 328 -13.62 7.45 5.66
N GLU A 329 -12.50 7.80 6.27
CA GLU A 329 -11.38 6.91 6.57
C GLU A 329 -11.82 5.68 7.37
N SER A 330 -11.52 4.48 6.86
CA SER A 330 -11.80 3.19 7.49
C SER A 330 -13.26 3.04 7.96
N TRP A 331 -14.21 3.68 7.27
CA TRP A 331 -15.63 3.60 7.62
C TRP A 331 -16.22 2.31 7.05
N PHE A 332 -16.42 1.32 7.92
CA PHE A 332 -16.78 -0.04 7.54
C PHE A 332 -17.80 -0.64 8.51
N ASP A 333 -18.77 -1.35 7.98
CA ASP A 333 -19.83 -2.01 8.76
C ASP A 333 -19.63 -3.52 8.84
N TYR A 334 -19.09 -3.99 9.95
CA TYR A 334 -18.86 -5.43 10.17
C TYR A 334 -20.15 -6.27 10.23
N ARG A 335 -21.34 -5.65 10.35
CA ARG A 335 -22.62 -6.37 10.26
C ARG A 335 -22.85 -6.98 8.87
N SER A 336 -22.17 -6.48 7.83
CA SER A 336 -22.19 -7.06 6.49
C SER A 336 -21.40 -8.37 6.39
N VAL A 337 -20.37 -8.53 7.23
CA VAL A 337 -19.50 -9.71 7.24
C VAL A 337 -20.08 -10.83 8.11
N GLY A 338 -20.58 -10.49 9.30
CA GLY A 338 -21.09 -11.46 10.25
C GLY A 338 -21.84 -10.84 11.41
N ASP A 339 -22.24 -11.64 12.37
CA ASP A 339 -23.01 -11.19 13.53
C ASP A 339 -22.09 -10.45 14.53
N SER A 340 -21.80 -9.18 14.24
CA SER A 340 -21.03 -8.30 15.12
C SER A 340 -21.93 -7.71 16.19
N GLN A 341 -22.11 -8.41 17.31
CA GLN A 341 -22.82 -7.85 18.46
C GLN A 341 -21.90 -6.93 19.24
N THR A 342 -22.36 -5.71 19.46
CA THR A 342 -21.68 -4.70 20.27
C THR A 342 -22.56 -4.30 21.47
N SER A 343 -21.99 -3.66 22.48
CA SER A 343 -22.72 -3.23 23.68
C SER A 343 -23.85 -2.24 23.38
N GLU A 344 -23.70 -1.46 22.29
CA GLU A 344 -24.73 -0.58 21.71
C GLU A 344 -24.47 -0.42 20.21
N SER A 345 -25.47 0.08 19.43
CA SER A 345 -25.27 0.35 18.00
C SER A 345 -24.21 1.42 17.78
N TYR A 346 -23.31 1.18 16.82
CA TYR A 346 -22.26 2.13 16.45
C TYR A 346 -22.60 3.01 15.25
N MET A 347 -23.76 2.80 14.60
CA MET A 347 -24.26 3.63 13.49
C MET A 347 -25.77 3.92 13.64
N PRO A 348 -26.27 4.33 14.83
CA PRO A 348 -27.70 4.49 15.06
C PRO A 348 -28.35 5.60 14.23
N PHE A 349 -27.61 6.66 13.90
CA PHE A 349 -28.14 7.74 13.08
C PHE A 349 -28.31 7.31 11.62
N LEU A 350 -27.28 6.69 11.02
CA LEU A 350 -27.34 6.15 9.66
C LEU A 350 -28.47 5.13 9.52
N ASP A 351 -28.63 4.26 10.52
CA ASP A 351 -29.72 3.26 10.53
C ASP A 351 -31.10 3.94 10.52
N SER A 352 -31.24 5.09 11.17
CA SER A 352 -32.50 5.86 11.27
C SER A 352 -32.87 6.66 10.00
N LEU A 353 -31.89 6.89 9.10
CA LEU A 353 -32.14 7.62 7.87
C LEU A 353 -32.92 6.77 6.85
N THR A 354 -34.12 7.20 6.47
CA THR A 354 -35.04 6.44 5.60
C THR A 354 -35.63 7.26 4.46
N GLU A 355 -35.52 8.59 4.51
CA GLU A 355 -36.11 9.51 3.53
C GLU A 355 -35.05 10.26 2.74
N ASN A 356 -35.29 10.43 1.45
CA ASN A 356 -34.39 11.11 0.51
C ASN A 356 -32.96 10.53 0.54
N ILE A 357 -32.86 9.22 0.67
CA ILE A 357 -31.58 8.52 0.81
C ILE A 357 -31.51 7.23 -0.02
N ILE A 358 -30.42 7.06 -0.74
CA ILE A 358 -29.99 5.78 -1.32
C ILE A 358 -28.81 5.30 -0.49
N LYS A 359 -28.87 4.07 0.02
CA LYS A 359 -27.79 3.51 0.86
C LYS A 359 -27.55 2.02 0.61
N GLY A 360 -26.32 1.61 0.88
CA GLY A 360 -25.88 0.22 0.71
C GLY A 360 -24.39 0.07 0.89
N HIS A 361 -23.76 -0.72 0.02
CA HIS A 361 -22.32 -0.99 0.05
C HIS A 361 -21.68 -0.63 -1.27
N THR A 362 -20.54 0.08 -1.19
CA THR A 362 -19.67 0.30 -2.35
C THR A 362 -18.47 -0.62 -2.28
N LEU A 363 -18.20 -1.34 -3.37
CA LEU A 363 -17.12 -2.28 -3.48
C LEU A 363 -15.82 -1.56 -3.86
N THR A 364 -14.82 -1.66 -3.01
CA THR A 364 -13.50 -1.04 -3.20
C THR A 364 -12.46 -2.07 -3.66
N CYS A 365 -11.36 -1.63 -4.26
CA CYS A 365 -10.24 -2.50 -4.63
C CYS A 365 -9.20 -2.69 -3.50
N THR A 366 -9.47 -2.22 -2.30
CA THR A 366 -8.48 -2.25 -1.22
C THR A 366 -9.10 -2.55 0.14
N LYS A 367 -8.31 -3.14 1.04
CA LYS A 367 -8.70 -3.46 2.40
C LYS A 367 -7.53 -3.15 3.35
N GLY A 368 -7.82 -2.61 4.52
CA GLY A 368 -6.83 -2.32 5.55
C GLY A 368 -5.89 -1.15 5.26
N GLY A 369 -6.11 -0.42 4.16
CA GLY A 369 -5.29 0.72 3.73
C GLY A 369 -5.36 0.97 2.24
N GLY A 370 -4.69 2.03 1.77
CA GLY A 370 -4.66 2.35 0.34
C GLY A 370 -5.69 3.39 -0.08
N THR A 371 -6.11 4.26 0.84
CA THR A 371 -7.10 5.35 0.69
C THR A 371 -7.09 6.02 -0.68
N ALA A 372 -5.91 6.38 -1.21
CA ALA A 372 -5.79 7.06 -2.51
C ALA A 372 -6.19 6.19 -3.73
N LYS A 373 -6.37 4.87 -3.58
CA LYS A 373 -6.94 4.03 -4.63
C LYS A 373 -8.45 4.26 -4.74
N THR A 374 -9.13 4.30 -3.61
CA THR A 374 -10.58 4.55 -3.55
C THR A 374 -10.91 5.98 -3.97
N GLU A 375 -10.06 6.97 -3.61
CA GLU A 375 -10.16 8.34 -4.16
C GLU A 375 -10.10 8.33 -5.69
N TYR A 376 -9.10 7.62 -6.24
CA TYR A 376 -8.92 7.52 -7.69
C TYR A 376 -10.14 6.88 -8.35
N GLU A 377 -10.66 5.77 -7.81
CA GLU A 377 -11.85 5.10 -8.35
C GLU A 377 -13.06 6.04 -8.38
N PHE A 378 -13.34 6.70 -7.27
CA PHE A 378 -14.49 7.62 -7.17
C PHE A 378 -14.36 8.83 -8.09
N LEU A 379 -13.18 9.49 -8.11
CA LEU A 379 -13.01 10.73 -8.86
C LEU A 379 -12.88 10.52 -10.36
N THR A 380 -12.30 9.43 -10.83
CA THR A 380 -12.04 9.21 -12.26
C THR A 380 -13.02 8.25 -12.94
N GLY A 381 -13.77 7.46 -12.16
CA GLY A 381 -14.56 6.37 -12.74
C GLY A 381 -13.72 5.15 -13.17
N ASN A 382 -12.41 5.18 -13.00
CA ASN A 382 -11.50 4.11 -13.36
C ASN A 382 -11.31 3.11 -12.21
N SER A 383 -11.23 1.81 -12.49
CA SER A 383 -10.99 0.79 -11.47
C SER A 383 -9.51 0.58 -11.17
N CYS A 384 -9.20 0.34 -9.88
CA CYS A 384 -7.86 -0.08 -9.46
C CYS A 384 -7.56 -1.58 -9.70
N LYS A 385 -8.47 -2.34 -10.31
CA LYS A 385 -8.30 -3.78 -10.61
C LYS A 385 -6.94 -4.08 -11.28
N ARG A 386 -6.49 -3.23 -12.21
CA ARG A 386 -5.22 -3.38 -12.91
C ARG A 386 -3.99 -2.83 -12.19
N PHE A 387 -4.16 -2.27 -10.99
CA PHE A 387 -3.09 -1.62 -10.22
C PHE A 387 -2.76 -2.36 -8.92
N PRO A 388 -2.46 -3.67 -8.96
CA PRO A 388 -2.12 -4.42 -7.75
C PRO A 388 -0.91 -3.77 -7.06
N GLY A 389 -1.05 -3.44 -5.78
CA GLY A 389 0.01 -2.81 -4.99
C GLY A 389 0.45 -1.41 -5.44
N MET A 390 -0.17 -0.82 -6.46
CA MET A 390 0.17 0.51 -6.98
C MET A 390 -0.92 1.53 -6.64
N VAL A 391 -0.52 2.79 -6.46
CA VAL A 391 -1.43 3.92 -6.29
C VAL A 391 -1.30 4.80 -7.53
N PRO A 392 -2.37 4.97 -8.33
CA PRO A 392 -2.31 5.72 -9.60
C PRO A 392 -1.76 7.14 -9.43
N TYR A 393 -2.16 7.86 -8.41
CA TYR A 393 -1.64 9.21 -8.08
C TYR A 393 -0.12 9.27 -7.98
N VAL A 394 0.49 8.23 -7.40
CA VAL A 394 1.93 8.16 -7.18
C VAL A 394 2.67 7.70 -8.42
N SER A 395 2.06 6.79 -9.19
CA SER A 395 2.73 6.00 -10.24
C SER A 395 2.50 6.50 -11.64
N TYR A 396 1.30 6.99 -11.95
CA TYR A 396 0.85 7.25 -13.32
C TYR A 396 0.41 8.68 -13.59
N PHE A 397 0.02 9.47 -12.58
CA PHE A 397 -0.39 10.86 -12.78
C PHE A 397 0.79 11.72 -13.23
N THR A 398 0.94 11.88 -14.52
CA THR A 398 1.99 12.68 -15.18
C THR A 398 1.44 13.82 -16.03
N HIS A 399 0.12 13.89 -16.19
CA HIS A 399 -0.63 14.89 -16.96
C HIS A 399 -2.06 14.99 -16.43
N SER A 400 -2.84 15.95 -16.92
CA SER A 400 -4.25 16.13 -16.56
C SER A 400 -5.08 14.92 -16.92
N GLN A 401 -6.00 14.56 -16.03
CA GLN A 401 -6.91 13.42 -16.16
C GLN A 401 -8.35 13.93 -16.17
N TYR A 402 -9.21 13.27 -16.91
CA TYR A 402 -10.65 13.50 -16.83
C TYR A 402 -11.21 12.92 -15.53
N SER A 403 -12.22 13.56 -14.96
CA SER A 403 -12.73 13.19 -13.65
C SER A 403 -14.13 13.79 -13.39
N LEU A 404 -14.75 13.38 -12.30
CA LEU A 404 -15.94 14.05 -11.76
C LEU A 404 -15.72 15.57 -11.62
N VAL A 405 -14.48 15.99 -11.28
CA VAL A 405 -14.14 17.41 -11.11
C VAL A 405 -14.27 18.16 -12.43
N THR A 406 -13.67 17.64 -13.50
CA THR A 406 -13.74 18.26 -14.83
C THR A 406 -15.19 18.31 -15.32
N THR A 407 -15.95 17.22 -15.20
CA THR A 407 -17.36 17.14 -15.57
C THR A 407 -18.23 18.17 -14.83
N LEU A 408 -17.97 18.42 -13.54
CA LEU A 408 -18.70 19.42 -12.77
C LEU A 408 -18.25 20.85 -13.10
N LYS A 409 -16.97 21.07 -13.31
CA LYS A 409 -16.44 22.40 -13.71
C LYS A 409 -16.95 22.86 -15.06
N ASP A 410 -17.08 21.95 -16.02
CA ASP A 410 -17.68 22.24 -17.33
C ASP A 410 -19.14 22.70 -17.20
N GLN A 411 -19.81 22.38 -16.06
CA GLN A 411 -21.15 22.82 -15.70
C GLN A 411 -21.17 23.97 -14.69
N GLY A 412 -20.04 24.65 -14.48
CA GLY A 412 -19.92 25.87 -13.68
C GLY A 412 -19.69 25.68 -12.18
N TYR A 413 -19.38 24.47 -11.71
CA TYR A 413 -19.07 24.23 -10.31
C TYR A 413 -17.67 24.72 -9.93
N GLN A 414 -17.57 25.38 -8.78
CA GLN A 414 -16.27 25.53 -8.10
C GLN A 414 -15.95 24.24 -7.36
N ALA A 415 -14.76 23.68 -7.58
CA ALA A 415 -14.36 22.41 -7.02
C ALA A 415 -13.25 22.55 -5.96
N ILE A 416 -13.53 22.14 -4.72
CA ILE A 416 -12.59 22.21 -3.59
C ILE A 416 -12.34 20.81 -3.05
N ALA A 417 -11.07 20.45 -2.87
CA ALA A 417 -10.66 19.25 -2.14
C ALA A 417 -10.36 19.59 -0.67
N MET A 418 -10.62 18.65 0.24
CA MET A 418 -10.31 18.78 1.67
C MET A 418 -9.71 17.50 2.21
N HIS A 419 -8.66 17.63 3.06
CA HIS A 419 -8.09 16.51 3.78
C HIS A 419 -7.36 16.99 5.04
N PRO A 420 -7.79 16.64 6.26
CA PRO A 420 -7.21 17.11 7.51
C PRO A 420 -5.86 16.46 7.84
N ASN A 421 -5.00 16.34 6.84
CA ASN A 421 -3.62 15.87 6.94
C ASN A 421 -2.73 16.60 5.93
N LYS A 422 -1.45 16.23 5.84
CA LYS A 422 -0.50 16.91 4.95
C LYS A 422 -0.88 16.77 3.48
N ALA A 423 -0.90 17.88 2.78
CA ALA A 423 -1.21 17.96 1.35
C ALA A 423 -0.29 17.11 0.45
N THR A 424 0.92 16.78 0.92
CA THR A 424 1.91 15.99 0.19
C THR A 424 1.66 14.48 0.26
N ASN A 425 0.83 14.00 1.20
CA ASN A 425 0.55 12.58 1.36
C ASN A 425 -0.11 12.05 0.09
N TRP A 426 0.33 10.87 -0.37
CA TRP A 426 -0.09 10.26 -1.64
C TRP A 426 0.11 11.16 -2.87
N LYS A 427 0.97 12.21 -2.80
CA LYS A 427 1.14 13.25 -3.81
C LYS A 427 -0.16 14.01 -4.15
N ARG A 428 -1.11 14.12 -3.21
CA ARG A 428 -2.42 14.76 -3.44
C ARG A 428 -2.29 16.16 -4.04
N SER A 429 -1.38 17.01 -3.56
CA SER A 429 -1.17 18.35 -4.14
C SER A 429 -0.88 18.33 -5.66
N THR A 430 -0.27 17.25 -6.17
CA THR A 430 -0.02 17.08 -7.60
C THR A 430 -1.21 16.42 -8.28
N ALA A 431 -1.79 15.39 -7.67
CA ALA A 431 -2.91 14.64 -8.21
C ALA A 431 -4.16 15.54 -8.36
N TYR A 432 -4.50 16.29 -7.33
CA TYR A 432 -5.68 17.17 -7.36
C TYR A 432 -5.53 18.32 -8.38
N ARG A 433 -4.31 18.81 -8.60
CA ARG A 433 -4.06 19.74 -9.70
C ARG A 433 -4.27 19.09 -11.08
N PHE A 434 -3.91 17.81 -11.25
CA PHE A 434 -4.14 17.09 -12.49
C PHE A 434 -5.61 16.67 -12.69
N LEU A 435 -6.39 16.62 -11.61
CA LEU A 435 -7.83 16.43 -11.60
C LEU A 435 -8.61 17.75 -11.71
N ASP A 436 -7.90 18.88 -11.75
CA ASP A 436 -8.42 20.23 -11.94
C ASP A 436 -9.22 20.83 -10.76
N PHE A 437 -8.95 20.43 -9.51
CA PHE A 437 -9.48 21.13 -8.34
C PHE A 437 -8.99 22.57 -8.27
N ASP A 438 -9.87 23.51 -7.93
CA ASP A 438 -9.56 24.94 -7.78
C ASP A 438 -8.79 25.24 -6.51
N ASP A 439 -9.05 24.52 -5.41
CA ASP A 439 -8.35 24.66 -4.12
C ASP A 439 -8.24 23.34 -3.39
N PHE A 440 -7.27 23.26 -2.48
CA PHE A 440 -7.05 22.10 -1.63
C PHE A 440 -6.81 22.50 -0.16
N ILE A 441 -7.81 22.34 0.67
CA ILE A 441 -7.77 22.57 2.12
C ILE A 441 -7.09 21.40 2.81
N SER A 442 -5.89 21.65 3.37
CA SER A 442 -5.10 20.66 4.11
C SER A 442 -5.05 20.96 5.61
N ILE A 443 -4.33 20.15 6.38
CA ILE A 443 -4.20 20.30 7.84
C ILE A 443 -3.78 21.72 8.27
N ASP A 444 -3.04 22.45 7.43
CA ASP A 444 -2.54 23.78 7.74
C ASP A 444 -3.65 24.86 7.77
N GLN A 445 -4.84 24.56 7.21
CA GLN A 445 -5.99 25.44 7.23
C GLN A 445 -7.02 25.05 8.30
N PHE A 446 -6.74 24.02 9.12
CA PHE A 446 -7.54 23.70 10.29
C PHE A 446 -7.06 24.44 11.53
N SER A 447 -7.97 24.80 12.44
CA SER A 447 -7.62 25.43 13.70
C SER A 447 -6.71 24.53 14.56
N ASP A 448 -5.71 25.12 15.23
CA ASP A 448 -4.90 24.41 16.22
C ASP A 448 -5.73 23.85 17.38
N THR A 449 -6.91 24.44 17.65
CA THR A 449 -7.87 24.02 18.68
C THR A 449 -8.93 23.06 18.17
N ALA A 450 -8.88 22.67 16.89
CA ALA A 450 -9.82 21.71 16.33
C ALA A 450 -9.79 20.40 17.14
N LYS A 451 -10.99 19.87 17.41
CA LYS A 451 -11.15 18.63 18.20
C LYS A 451 -10.39 17.47 17.53
N ARG A 452 -9.70 16.70 18.35
CA ARG A 452 -8.87 15.56 17.87
C ARG A 452 -9.15 14.32 18.72
N TYR A 453 -9.13 13.17 18.05
CA TYR A 453 -9.03 11.88 18.71
C TYR A 453 -7.74 11.19 18.29
N ARG A 454 -7.02 10.62 19.21
CA ARG A 454 -5.72 9.93 18.96
C ARG A 454 -4.69 10.77 18.19
N GLY A 455 -4.81 12.11 18.26
CA GLY A 455 -3.96 13.07 17.54
C GLY A 455 -4.49 13.48 16.15
N MET A 456 -5.49 12.80 15.62
CA MET A 456 -6.12 13.08 14.32
C MET A 456 -7.30 14.03 14.48
N ILE A 457 -7.55 14.92 13.52
CA ILE A 457 -8.74 15.77 13.46
C ILE A 457 -9.98 14.85 13.52
N SER A 458 -10.94 15.21 14.38
CA SER A 458 -12.20 14.47 14.47
C SER A 458 -13.08 14.74 13.25
N ASP A 459 -13.95 13.77 12.90
CA ASP A 459 -14.94 13.96 11.84
C ASP A 459 -15.87 15.13 12.13
N GLN A 460 -16.24 15.35 13.40
CA GLN A 460 -17.00 16.52 13.82
C GLN A 460 -16.29 17.83 13.42
N ALA A 461 -15.00 17.99 13.76
CA ALA A 461 -14.26 19.21 13.41
C ALA A 461 -14.01 19.34 11.90
N ASN A 462 -13.91 18.20 11.20
CA ASN A 462 -13.78 18.17 9.75
C ASN A 462 -15.07 18.62 9.08
N TYR A 463 -16.23 18.16 9.55
CA TYR A 463 -17.54 18.56 9.00
C TYR A 463 -17.93 20.00 9.40
N GLU A 464 -17.48 20.49 10.55
CA GLU A 464 -17.54 21.91 10.87
C GLU A 464 -16.76 22.76 9.85
N LYS A 465 -15.62 22.25 9.35
CA LYS A 465 -14.84 22.91 8.29
C LYS A 465 -15.53 22.83 6.92
N ILE A 466 -16.26 21.75 6.61
CA ILE A 466 -17.11 21.68 5.42
C ILE A 466 -18.20 22.78 5.47
N VAL A 467 -18.89 22.90 6.61
CA VAL A 467 -19.90 23.94 6.81
C VAL A 467 -19.31 25.34 6.68
N GLU A 468 -18.19 25.62 7.33
CA GLU A 468 -17.45 26.89 7.20
C GLU A 468 -17.12 27.21 5.74
N THR A 469 -16.67 26.20 4.98
CA THR A 469 -16.31 26.38 3.57
C THR A 469 -17.55 26.68 2.71
N TYR A 470 -18.65 25.98 2.97
CA TYR A 470 -19.93 26.24 2.34
C TYR A 470 -20.44 27.67 2.66
N GLU A 471 -20.40 28.11 3.92
CA GLU A 471 -20.85 29.44 4.33
C GLU A 471 -20.05 30.58 3.71
N ASN A 472 -18.80 30.31 3.32
CA ASN A 472 -17.91 31.29 2.69
C ASN A 472 -17.99 31.32 1.15
N LYS A 473 -18.75 30.42 0.51
CA LYS A 473 -18.95 30.46 -0.95
C LYS A 473 -19.85 31.64 -1.37
N GLU A 474 -19.78 32.03 -2.62
CA GLU A 474 -20.73 32.99 -3.17
C GLU A 474 -22.12 32.36 -3.21
N PRO A 475 -23.15 33.05 -2.65
CA PRO A 475 -24.52 32.53 -2.62
C PRO A 475 -25.05 32.17 -4.01
N GLY A 476 -25.66 30.99 -4.14
CA GLY A 476 -26.24 30.49 -5.38
C GLY A 476 -25.20 29.97 -6.40
N SER A 477 -23.91 30.09 -6.15
CA SER A 477 -22.88 29.54 -7.03
C SER A 477 -22.78 28.02 -6.88
N PRO A 478 -22.71 27.24 -7.96
CA PRO A 478 -22.51 25.81 -7.89
C PRO A 478 -21.20 25.45 -7.18
N PHE A 479 -21.27 24.47 -6.27
CA PHE A 479 -20.20 24.14 -5.35
C PHE A 479 -20.02 22.64 -5.22
N PHE A 480 -18.81 22.15 -5.51
CA PHE A 480 -18.41 20.78 -5.27
C PHE A 480 -17.29 20.72 -4.23
N LEU A 481 -17.48 19.93 -3.19
CA LEU A 481 -16.46 19.68 -2.20
C LEU A 481 -16.22 18.17 -2.09
N PHE A 482 -14.98 17.76 -2.25
CA PHE A 482 -14.51 16.39 -2.00
C PHE A 482 -13.65 16.35 -0.75
N ASP A 483 -14.13 15.64 0.27
CA ASP A 483 -13.45 15.52 1.56
C ASP A 483 -12.98 14.09 1.81
N VAL A 484 -11.76 13.96 2.36
CA VAL A 484 -11.18 12.69 2.82
C VAL A 484 -10.84 12.82 4.28
N THR A 485 -11.54 12.11 5.17
CA THR A 485 -11.38 12.26 6.62
C THR A 485 -10.13 11.53 7.16
N MET A 486 -9.88 11.61 8.48
CA MET A 486 -8.71 10.99 9.13
C MET A 486 -9.03 10.34 10.49
N GLN A 487 -10.20 10.60 11.09
CA GLN A 487 -10.49 10.21 12.48
C GLN A 487 -10.25 8.72 12.73
N ASN A 488 -10.72 7.87 11.84
CA ASN A 488 -10.73 6.41 12.02
C ASN A 488 -9.45 5.71 11.50
N HIS A 489 -8.44 6.48 11.07
CA HIS A 489 -7.17 5.90 10.60
C HIS A 489 -6.57 4.92 11.61
N SER A 490 -5.98 3.82 11.12
CA SER A 490 -5.50 2.69 11.91
C SER A 490 -4.53 3.04 13.06
N GLY A 491 -4.33 2.06 13.95
CA GLY A 491 -3.59 2.20 15.20
C GLY A 491 -4.54 2.30 16.40
N TYR A 492 -5.46 1.34 16.53
CA TYR A 492 -6.53 1.33 17.56
C TYR A 492 -6.08 0.87 18.94
N THR A 493 -4.81 1.10 19.29
CA THR A 493 -4.20 0.76 20.58
C THR A 493 -3.82 1.98 21.41
N ASN A 494 -4.56 3.08 21.26
CA ASN A 494 -4.21 4.32 21.93
C ASN A 494 -4.69 4.32 23.38
N ARG A 495 -3.73 4.29 24.34
CA ARG A 495 -4.01 4.25 25.79
C ARG A 495 -4.76 5.48 26.35
N TYR A 496 -4.83 6.56 25.57
CA TYR A 496 -5.52 7.80 25.98
C TYR A 496 -6.91 7.93 25.36
N PHE A 497 -7.26 7.03 24.44
CA PHE A 497 -8.61 6.93 23.90
C PHE A 497 -9.34 5.79 24.62
N GLN A 498 -10.37 6.14 25.37
CA GLN A 498 -11.18 5.16 26.07
C GLN A 498 -12.34 4.74 25.15
N ALA A 499 -12.48 3.45 24.96
CA ALA A 499 -13.60 2.90 24.20
C ALA A 499 -14.90 2.98 25.02
N ASP A 500 -15.99 3.40 24.38
CA ASP A 500 -17.33 3.42 24.95
C ASP A 500 -18.15 2.19 24.50
N ILE A 501 -17.80 1.62 23.34
CA ILE A 501 -18.43 0.42 22.78
C ILE A 501 -17.49 -0.77 22.96
N ASN A 502 -18.07 -1.89 23.42
CA ASN A 502 -17.37 -3.15 23.53
C ASN A 502 -17.95 -4.17 22.54
N CYS A 503 -17.08 -4.98 21.95
CA CYS A 503 -17.47 -6.11 21.12
C CYS A 503 -17.90 -7.29 22.00
N ASN A 504 -19.15 -7.71 21.88
CA ASN A 504 -19.66 -8.83 22.67
C ASN A 504 -19.16 -10.17 22.10
N GLY A 505 -18.55 -10.98 22.94
CA GLY A 505 -18.08 -12.32 22.55
C GLY A 505 -16.66 -12.38 21.99
N TYR A 506 -15.98 -11.24 21.84
CA TYR A 506 -14.57 -11.16 21.47
C TYR A 506 -13.86 -10.05 22.25
N ASP A 507 -12.85 -10.41 23.03
CA ASP A 507 -12.08 -9.50 23.88
C ASP A 507 -10.94 -8.87 23.06
N SER A 508 -11.12 -7.61 22.63
CA SER A 508 -10.14 -6.88 21.83
C SER A 508 -10.26 -5.36 22.02
N ASP A 509 -9.29 -4.79 22.72
CA ASP A 509 -9.17 -3.33 22.85
C ASP A 509 -9.15 -2.61 21.48
N GLU A 510 -8.61 -3.26 20.44
CA GLU A 510 -8.53 -2.68 19.10
C GLU A 510 -9.90 -2.60 18.43
N ALA A 511 -10.69 -3.67 18.53
CA ALA A 511 -12.06 -3.68 17.98
C ALA A 511 -12.95 -2.69 18.75
N ASP A 512 -12.86 -2.65 20.08
CA ASP A 512 -13.63 -1.76 20.93
C ASP A 512 -13.32 -0.28 20.63
N GLN A 513 -12.05 0.09 20.49
CA GLN A 513 -11.67 1.44 20.09
C GLN A 513 -12.17 1.78 18.68
N TYR A 514 -12.11 0.84 17.75
CA TYR A 514 -12.60 1.04 16.40
C TYR A 514 -14.12 1.28 16.36
N PHE A 515 -14.94 0.44 16.99
CA PHE A 515 -16.39 0.62 17.05
C PHE A 515 -16.79 1.93 17.75
N SER A 516 -16.04 2.33 18.77
CA SER A 516 -16.27 3.61 19.44
C SER A 516 -15.96 4.81 18.54
N LEU A 517 -14.97 4.71 17.65
CA LEU A 517 -14.68 5.73 16.64
C LEU A 517 -15.77 5.81 15.59
N LEU A 518 -16.33 4.68 15.14
CA LEU A 518 -17.46 4.66 14.21
C LEU A 518 -18.69 5.36 14.78
N LYS A 519 -18.98 5.19 16.07
CA LYS A 519 -20.06 5.92 16.75
C LYS A 519 -19.83 7.43 16.71
N LEU A 520 -18.61 7.89 16.94
CA LEU A 520 -18.26 9.31 16.84
C LEU A 520 -18.39 9.83 15.41
N SER A 521 -18.10 9.01 14.38
CA SER A 521 -18.37 9.34 12.98
C SER A 521 -19.87 9.48 12.71
N ASP A 522 -20.70 8.56 13.23
CA ASP A 522 -22.15 8.59 13.08
C ASP A 522 -22.78 9.84 13.74
N GLU A 523 -22.28 10.24 14.91
CA GLU A 523 -22.65 11.50 15.57
C GLU A 523 -22.29 12.72 14.70
N ALA A 524 -21.12 12.72 14.08
CA ALA A 524 -20.67 13.78 13.19
C ALA A 524 -21.51 13.83 11.90
N ILE A 525 -21.87 12.68 11.33
CA ILE A 525 -22.82 12.58 10.20
C ILE A 525 -24.16 13.22 10.58
N SER A 526 -24.66 12.93 11.77
CA SER A 526 -25.90 13.53 12.28
C SER A 526 -25.83 15.06 12.32
N TYR A 527 -24.70 15.64 12.75
CA TYR A 527 -24.49 17.09 12.74
C TYR A 527 -24.56 17.64 11.31
N LEU A 528 -23.84 17.06 10.36
CA LEU A 528 -23.77 17.53 8.98
C LEU A 528 -25.13 17.49 8.28
N ILE A 529 -25.82 16.35 8.35
CA ILE A 529 -27.14 16.16 7.75
C ILE A 529 -28.15 17.15 8.32
N ARG A 530 -28.19 17.32 9.65
CA ARG A 530 -29.10 18.29 10.30
C ARG A 530 -28.83 19.75 9.92
N TYR A 531 -27.58 20.10 9.65
CA TYR A 531 -27.22 21.42 9.14
C TYR A 531 -27.84 21.63 7.74
N PHE A 532 -27.54 20.71 6.80
CA PHE A 532 -28.01 20.85 5.41
C PHE A 532 -29.51 20.62 5.24
N GLN A 533 -30.20 19.97 6.17
CA GLN A 533 -31.67 19.95 6.22
C GLN A 533 -32.30 21.33 6.38
N GLN A 534 -31.58 22.32 6.90
CA GLN A 534 -32.04 23.68 7.12
C GLN A 534 -31.58 24.65 6.02
N VAL A 535 -30.81 24.17 5.05
CA VAL A 535 -30.31 24.95 3.93
C VAL A 535 -31.33 24.95 2.80
N ASP A 536 -31.68 26.15 2.28
CA ASP A 536 -32.65 26.29 1.19
C ASP A 536 -32.07 25.87 -0.18
N GLU A 537 -30.76 25.98 -0.38
CA GLU A 537 -30.09 25.55 -1.63
C GLU A 537 -30.17 24.03 -1.76
N PRO A 538 -30.59 23.48 -2.92
CA PRO A 538 -30.56 22.05 -3.17
C PRO A 538 -29.17 21.48 -2.96
N THR A 539 -29.05 20.55 -2.04
CA THR A 539 -27.76 19.96 -1.62
C THR A 539 -27.82 18.44 -1.68
N MET A 540 -26.82 17.84 -2.31
CA MET A 540 -26.57 16.40 -2.31
C MET A 540 -25.33 16.10 -1.47
N ILE A 541 -25.41 15.12 -0.56
CA ILE A 541 -24.30 14.60 0.20
C ILE A 541 -24.10 13.14 -0.18
N ILE A 542 -22.90 12.83 -0.69
CA ILE A 542 -22.43 11.47 -1.03
C ILE A 542 -21.41 11.09 0.04
N MET A 543 -21.63 10.01 0.76
CA MET A 543 -20.65 9.53 1.75
C MET A 543 -20.38 8.04 1.56
N PHE A 544 -19.11 7.66 1.66
CA PHE A 544 -18.66 6.28 1.53
C PHE A 544 -17.36 6.02 2.31
N GLY A 545 -17.13 4.76 2.69
CA GLY A 545 -15.87 4.36 3.30
C GLY A 545 -14.80 4.10 2.24
N ASP A 546 -13.55 4.37 2.57
CA ASP A 546 -12.42 4.15 1.65
C ASP A 546 -11.96 2.69 1.60
N HIS A 547 -11.97 1.99 2.72
CA HIS A 547 -11.64 0.58 2.88
C HIS A 547 -12.06 0.07 4.26
N SER A 548 -12.06 -1.26 4.46
CA SER A 548 -12.19 -1.83 5.80
C SER A 548 -10.96 -1.52 6.66
N PRO A 549 -11.09 -1.45 8.00
CA PRO A 549 -9.95 -1.21 8.90
C PRO A 549 -8.99 -2.39 8.91
N LYS A 550 -7.74 -2.15 9.28
CA LYS A 550 -6.83 -3.24 9.63
C LYS A 550 -7.01 -3.58 11.12
N LEU A 551 -7.83 -4.59 11.38
CA LEU A 551 -7.96 -5.24 12.68
C LEU A 551 -7.19 -6.58 12.70
N PRO A 552 -6.97 -7.20 13.88
CA PRO A 552 -6.29 -8.50 13.97
C PRO A 552 -6.97 -9.57 13.12
N ASP A 553 -6.19 -10.39 12.43
CA ASP A 553 -6.71 -11.49 11.57
C ASP A 553 -7.57 -12.49 12.37
N ALA A 554 -7.29 -12.63 13.68
CA ALA A 554 -8.09 -13.46 14.58
C ALA A 554 -9.49 -12.89 14.81
N PHE A 555 -9.64 -11.56 14.86
CA PHE A 555 -10.95 -10.90 14.92
C PHE A 555 -11.72 -11.09 13.61
N GLU A 556 -11.07 -10.88 12.46
CA GLU A 556 -11.70 -11.10 11.15
C GLU A 556 -12.16 -12.55 10.98
N THR A 557 -11.35 -13.52 11.42
CA THR A 557 -11.72 -14.95 11.41
C THR A 557 -12.89 -15.24 12.32
N TRP A 558 -12.92 -14.64 13.52
CA TRP A 558 -14.01 -14.82 14.48
C TRP A 558 -15.35 -14.30 13.94
N ILE A 559 -15.35 -13.09 13.34
CA ILE A 559 -16.59 -12.49 12.84
C ILE A 559 -17.10 -13.15 11.57
N ALA A 560 -16.21 -13.60 10.69
CA ALA A 560 -16.57 -14.32 9.47
C ALA A 560 -16.91 -15.81 9.70
N GLY A 561 -16.57 -16.37 10.87
CA GLY A 561 -16.79 -17.77 11.21
C GLY A 561 -15.75 -18.73 10.63
N ASP A 562 -14.88 -18.30 9.72
CA ASP A 562 -13.76 -19.07 9.15
C ASP A 562 -12.64 -18.12 8.71
N ALA A 563 -11.47 -18.69 8.43
CA ALA A 563 -10.33 -17.93 7.91
C ALA A 563 -10.64 -17.40 6.49
N TYR A 564 -10.27 -16.15 6.22
CA TYR A 564 -10.58 -15.43 4.98
C TYR A 564 -10.35 -16.26 3.69
N GLN A 565 -9.27 -17.04 3.61
CA GLN A 565 -8.94 -17.85 2.44
C GLN A 565 -9.88 -19.05 2.19
N ASN A 566 -10.70 -19.41 3.17
CA ASN A 566 -11.67 -20.51 3.08
C ASN A 566 -13.09 -20.04 2.73
N LEU A 567 -13.32 -18.73 2.78
CA LEU A 567 -14.61 -18.12 2.51
C LEU A 567 -15.00 -18.23 1.02
N SER A 568 -16.29 -18.20 0.73
CA SER A 568 -16.81 -18.04 -0.63
C SER A 568 -16.33 -16.72 -1.26
N VAL A 569 -16.45 -16.57 -2.58
CA VAL A 569 -16.13 -15.29 -3.23
C VAL A 569 -16.99 -14.16 -2.67
N GLU A 570 -18.29 -14.40 -2.53
CA GLU A 570 -19.23 -13.43 -1.94
C GLU A 570 -18.79 -12.98 -0.54
N ASP A 571 -18.45 -13.94 0.36
CA ASP A 571 -18.04 -13.59 1.72
C ASP A 571 -16.66 -12.91 1.77
N GLN A 572 -15.77 -13.20 0.83
CA GLN A 572 -14.51 -12.47 0.69
C GLN A 572 -14.74 -11.03 0.22
N GLU A 573 -15.68 -10.81 -0.71
CA GLU A 573 -16.05 -9.48 -1.23
C GLU A 573 -16.67 -8.59 -0.15
N LYS A 574 -17.38 -9.14 0.82
CA LYS A 574 -17.94 -8.39 1.95
C LYS A 574 -16.88 -7.60 2.72
N PHE A 575 -15.62 -8.08 2.75
CA PHE A 575 -14.50 -7.33 3.37
C PHE A 575 -14.02 -6.12 2.56
N TYR A 576 -14.45 -6.01 1.31
CA TYR A 576 -14.18 -4.87 0.42
C TYR A 576 -15.41 -3.98 0.24
N GLY A 577 -16.58 -4.41 0.73
CA GLY A 577 -17.83 -3.66 0.68
C GLY A 577 -17.94 -2.64 1.81
N THR A 578 -17.58 -1.38 1.57
CA THR A 578 -17.75 -0.30 2.56
C THR A 578 -19.15 0.30 2.48
N PRO A 579 -19.73 0.78 3.59
CA PRO A 579 -21.02 1.45 3.53
C PRO A 579 -20.96 2.71 2.67
N PHE A 580 -22.06 3.03 1.99
CA PHE A 580 -22.25 4.32 1.34
C PHE A 580 -23.67 4.81 1.52
N PHE A 581 -23.86 6.12 1.36
CA PHE A 581 -25.16 6.72 1.12
C PHE A 581 -25.07 7.96 0.20
N ILE A 582 -26.16 8.23 -0.52
CA ILE A 582 -26.44 9.48 -1.21
C ILE A 582 -27.69 10.05 -0.56
N TRP A 583 -27.59 11.22 0.05
CA TRP A 583 -28.69 11.92 0.71
C TRP A 583 -28.90 13.30 0.11
N THR A 584 -30.14 13.74 0.05
CA THR A 584 -30.49 15.08 -0.45
C THR A 584 -31.45 15.81 0.53
N ASN A 585 -31.34 17.14 0.58
CA ASN A 585 -32.31 17.97 1.31
C ASN A 585 -33.58 18.29 0.50
N TYR A 586 -33.67 17.73 -0.69
CA TYR A 586 -34.84 17.79 -1.57
C TYR A 586 -35.40 16.37 -1.81
N SER A 587 -36.61 16.30 -2.43
CA SER A 587 -37.24 15.00 -2.67
C SER A 587 -36.41 14.12 -3.60
N MET A 588 -36.09 12.92 -3.14
CA MET A 588 -35.43 11.86 -3.88
C MET A 588 -36.03 10.51 -3.47
N LYS A 589 -36.16 9.58 -4.44
CA LYS A 589 -36.61 8.21 -4.17
C LYS A 589 -35.59 7.50 -3.28
N SER A 590 -36.05 6.96 -2.16
CA SER A 590 -35.20 6.22 -1.23
C SER A 590 -35.01 4.78 -1.69
N GLU A 591 -33.78 4.25 -1.54
CA GLU A 591 -33.42 2.87 -1.83
C GLU A 591 -32.43 2.35 -0.77
N SER A 592 -32.46 1.05 -0.47
CA SER A 592 -31.57 0.44 0.51
C SER A 592 -31.01 -0.87 -0.01
N ASN A 593 -29.90 -1.33 0.56
CA ASN A 593 -29.20 -2.56 0.19
C ASN A 593 -28.63 -2.56 -1.25
N VAL A 594 -28.26 -1.37 -1.75
CA VAL A 594 -27.63 -1.23 -3.05
C VAL A 594 -26.18 -1.72 -2.98
N TRP A 595 -25.77 -2.57 -3.93
CA TRP A 595 -24.37 -2.88 -4.20
C TRP A 595 -23.91 -2.11 -5.44
N ILE A 596 -22.76 -1.43 -5.33
CA ILE A 596 -22.19 -0.65 -6.41
C ILE A 596 -20.65 -0.64 -6.29
N SER A 597 -19.92 -0.63 -7.39
CA SER A 597 -18.49 -0.34 -7.33
C SER A 597 -18.19 1.13 -7.09
N THR A 598 -17.09 1.43 -6.41
CA THR A 598 -16.68 2.82 -6.14
C THR A 598 -16.45 3.61 -7.43
N ASN A 599 -15.93 2.98 -8.47
CA ASN A 599 -15.72 3.61 -9.79
C ASN A 599 -17.03 3.96 -10.52
N TYR A 600 -18.19 3.41 -10.15
CA TYR A 600 -19.48 3.80 -10.70
C TYR A 600 -20.18 4.88 -9.87
N LEU A 601 -19.81 5.03 -8.59
CA LEU A 601 -20.58 5.79 -7.60
C LEU A 601 -20.75 7.26 -8.00
N SER A 602 -19.74 7.90 -8.58
CA SER A 602 -19.84 9.29 -9.05
C SER A 602 -20.79 9.43 -10.24
N SER A 603 -20.68 8.56 -11.25
CA SER A 603 -21.60 8.56 -12.40
C SER A 603 -23.04 8.27 -11.98
N TYR A 604 -23.22 7.33 -11.03
CA TYR A 604 -24.52 7.04 -10.47
C TYR A 604 -25.12 8.24 -9.71
N ALA A 605 -24.31 8.93 -8.89
CA ALA A 605 -24.77 10.13 -8.21
C ALA A 605 -25.15 11.26 -9.20
N LEU A 606 -24.38 11.44 -10.28
CA LEU A 606 -24.72 12.41 -11.33
C LEU A 606 -26.03 12.05 -12.06
N SER A 607 -26.29 10.76 -12.32
CA SER A 607 -27.53 10.31 -12.98
C SER A 607 -28.79 10.60 -12.17
N LEU A 608 -28.65 10.84 -10.86
CA LEU A 608 -29.76 11.24 -9.98
C LEU A 608 -30.06 12.75 -10.01
N THR A 609 -29.35 13.51 -10.84
CA THR A 609 -29.46 14.98 -10.94
C THR A 609 -29.93 15.42 -12.34
N GLY A 610 -30.18 16.71 -12.51
CA GLY A 610 -30.37 17.30 -13.84
C GLY A 610 -29.11 17.64 -14.61
N LEU A 611 -27.93 17.26 -14.11
CA LEU A 611 -26.63 17.52 -14.75
C LEU A 611 -26.41 16.66 -15.99
N GLU A 612 -25.60 17.18 -16.90
CA GLU A 612 -25.18 16.45 -18.10
C GLU A 612 -24.14 15.39 -17.73
N LEU A 613 -24.17 14.26 -18.44
CA LEU A 613 -23.22 13.16 -18.33
C LEU A 613 -22.28 13.16 -19.51
N THR A 614 -21.02 12.79 -19.30
CA THR A 614 -20.10 12.47 -20.40
C THR A 614 -20.45 11.10 -21.01
N PRO A 615 -20.08 10.80 -22.26
CA PRO A 615 -20.23 9.45 -22.81
C PRO A 615 -19.58 8.37 -21.93
N TYR A 616 -18.48 8.71 -21.24
CA TYR A 616 -17.84 7.80 -20.29
C TYR A 616 -18.70 7.53 -19.04
N ASN A 617 -19.36 8.56 -18.50
CA ASN A 617 -20.29 8.34 -17.39
C ASN A 617 -21.45 7.43 -17.80
N GLU A 618 -22.01 7.62 -19.00
CA GLU A 618 -23.07 6.78 -19.55
C GLU A 618 -22.59 5.33 -19.72
N TYR A 619 -21.37 5.13 -20.28
CA TYR A 619 -20.78 3.81 -20.39
C TYR A 619 -20.62 3.11 -19.00
N LEU A 620 -20.22 3.86 -17.96
CA LEU A 620 -20.11 3.31 -16.60
C LEU A 620 -21.46 2.91 -16.01
N LEU A 621 -22.54 3.62 -16.37
CA LEU A 621 -23.89 3.24 -15.95
C LEU A 621 -24.36 1.97 -16.67
N ASP A 622 -24.10 1.81 -17.96
CA ASP A 622 -24.38 0.58 -18.71
C ASP A 622 -23.59 -0.61 -18.15
N LEU A 623 -22.31 -0.41 -17.84
CA LEU A 623 -21.46 -1.43 -17.21
C LEU A 623 -22.01 -1.82 -15.82
N ARG A 624 -22.51 -0.85 -15.04
CA ARG A 624 -23.14 -1.09 -13.74
C ARG A 624 -24.41 -1.94 -13.87
N GLU A 625 -25.18 -1.80 -14.94
CA GLU A 625 -26.36 -2.66 -15.14
C GLU A 625 -25.99 -4.12 -15.38
N LYS A 626 -24.91 -4.38 -16.09
CA LYS A 626 -24.38 -5.72 -16.34
C LYS A 626 -23.65 -6.27 -15.12
N MET A 627 -22.76 -5.48 -14.54
CA MET A 627 -21.93 -5.81 -13.38
C MET A 627 -22.08 -4.74 -12.29
N PRO A 628 -23.14 -4.83 -11.44
CA PRO A 628 -23.41 -3.87 -10.38
C PRO A 628 -22.21 -3.54 -9.48
N ALA A 629 -21.36 -4.54 -9.20
CA ALA A 629 -20.15 -4.34 -8.39
C ALA A 629 -19.00 -5.18 -8.93
N LEU A 630 -17.80 -4.60 -9.00
CA LEU A 630 -16.58 -5.30 -9.40
C LEU A 630 -15.36 -4.76 -8.64
N ASN A 631 -14.38 -5.63 -8.45
CA ASN A 631 -13.05 -5.26 -8.00
C ASN A 631 -11.98 -6.24 -8.54
N HIS A 632 -10.83 -6.34 -7.88
CA HIS A 632 -9.75 -7.23 -8.31
C HIS A 632 -9.99 -8.73 -8.05
N LEU A 633 -10.90 -9.10 -7.15
CA LEU A 633 -11.23 -10.50 -6.85
C LEU A 633 -12.24 -11.06 -7.86
N GLY A 634 -13.26 -10.27 -8.20
CA GLY A 634 -14.35 -10.70 -9.02
C GLY A 634 -15.40 -9.62 -9.26
N PHE A 635 -16.60 -10.06 -9.57
CA PHE A 635 -17.74 -9.16 -9.81
C PHE A 635 -19.08 -9.80 -9.41
N LEU A 636 -20.04 -8.94 -9.16
CA LEU A 636 -21.44 -9.26 -9.02
C LEU A 636 -22.11 -9.11 -10.39
N ALA A 637 -22.71 -10.16 -10.92
CA ALA A 637 -23.49 -10.07 -12.15
C ALA A 637 -24.90 -9.55 -11.89
N SER A 638 -25.60 -9.15 -12.96
CA SER A 638 -26.97 -8.59 -12.89
C SER A 638 -28.01 -9.56 -12.31
N ASP A 639 -27.76 -10.86 -12.36
CA ASP A 639 -28.61 -11.89 -11.76
C ASP A 639 -28.40 -12.11 -10.24
N GLY A 640 -27.46 -11.37 -9.64
CA GLY A 640 -27.11 -11.46 -8.24
C GLY A 640 -26.04 -12.51 -7.91
N THR A 641 -25.41 -13.12 -8.90
CA THR A 641 -24.37 -14.14 -8.72
C THR A 641 -22.99 -13.49 -8.65
N TRP A 642 -22.17 -13.91 -7.68
CA TRP A 642 -20.78 -13.48 -7.56
C TRP A 642 -19.85 -14.42 -8.31
N TYR A 643 -19.01 -13.89 -9.20
CA TYR A 643 -18.02 -14.62 -9.98
C TYR A 643 -16.60 -14.13 -9.68
N ARG A 644 -15.63 -15.03 -9.74
CA ARG A 644 -14.22 -14.66 -9.90
C ARG A 644 -13.91 -14.41 -11.37
N TRP A 645 -12.91 -13.60 -11.65
CA TRP A 645 -12.50 -13.29 -13.04
C TRP A 645 -12.12 -14.50 -13.91
N ASN A 646 -11.79 -15.64 -13.31
CA ASN A 646 -11.39 -16.89 -14.00
C ASN A 646 -12.39 -18.02 -13.82
N ASP A 647 -13.57 -17.78 -13.34
CA ASP A 647 -14.61 -18.79 -13.26
C ASP A 647 -15.08 -19.14 -14.67
N SER A 648 -15.16 -20.44 -14.96
CA SER A 648 -15.46 -20.95 -16.30
C SER A 648 -16.91 -20.75 -16.73
N ASP A 649 -17.76 -20.40 -15.80
CA ASP A 649 -19.20 -20.15 -15.94
C ASP A 649 -19.57 -18.65 -15.86
N ALA A 650 -18.57 -17.79 -15.72
CA ALA A 650 -18.77 -16.35 -15.80
C ALA A 650 -19.30 -15.96 -17.21
N PRO A 651 -20.29 -15.04 -17.32
CA PRO A 651 -20.85 -14.62 -18.60
C PRO A 651 -19.79 -14.01 -19.53
N GLU A 652 -19.63 -14.58 -20.74
CA GLU A 652 -18.64 -14.08 -21.72
C GLU A 652 -18.92 -12.63 -22.15
N GLU A 653 -20.19 -12.24 -22.25
CA GLU A 653 -20.58 -10.87 -22.61
C GLU A 653 -20.12 -9.85 -21.57
N ASP A 654 -20.28 -10.17 -20.27
CA ASP A 654 -19.86 -9.29 -19.18
C ASP A 654 -18.32 -9.14 -19.15
N LEU A 655 -17.59 -10.25 -19.37
CA LEU A 655 -16.13 -10.25 -19.44
C LEU A 655 -15.61 -9.43 -20.62
N GLU A 656 -16.29 -9.49 -21.78
CA GLU A 656 -15.91 -8.67 -22.95
C GLU A 656 -16.19 -7.18 -22.71
N TYR A 657 -17.30 -6.84 -22.07
CA TYR A 657 -17.63 -5.46 -21.73
C TYR A 657 -16.64 -4.87 -20.72
N GLU A 658 -16.20 -5.67 -19.75
CA GLU A 658 -15.15 -5.28 -18.82
C GLU A 658 -13.78 -5.13 -19.51
N ARG A 659 -13.44 -5.99 -20.47
CA ARG A 659 -12.23 -5.83 -21.29
C ARG A 659 -12.23 -4.49 -22.06
N GLN A 660 -13.38 -4.11 -22.61
CA GLN A 660 -13.57 -2.81 -23.26
C GLN A 660 -13.34 -1.66 -22.27
N TYR A 661 -13.90 -1.77 -21.08
CA TYR A 661 -13.66 -0.83 -19.99
C TYR A 661 -12.17 -0.69 -19.64
N GLU A 662 -11.44 -1.79 -19.57
CA GLU A 662 -9.98 -1.75 -19.36
C GLU A 662 -9.25 -1.00 -20.50
N CYS A 663 -9.72 -1.13 -21.74
CA CYS A 663 -9.16 -0.39 -22.90
C CYS A 663 -9.38 1.12 -22.76
N LEU A 664 -10.57 1.55 -22.36
CA LEU A 664 -10.90 2.96 -22.11
C LEU A 664 -10.02 3.56 -21.01
N GLN A 665 -9.90 2.86 -19.88
CA GLN A 665 -9.05 3.29 -18.76
C GLN A 665 -7.56 3.40 -19.15
N TYR A 666 -7.06 2.43 -19.93
CA TYR A 666 -5.67 2.46 -20.40
C TYR A 666 -5.43 3.64 -21.35
N ASN A 667 -6.39 3.92 -22.22
CA ASN A 667 -6.35 5.06 -23.14
C ASN A 667 -6.30 6.38 -22.37
N GLU A 668 -7.19 6.57 -21.42
CA GLU A 668 -7.28 7.79 -20.61
C GLU A 668 -6.03 8.02 -19.74
N LEU A 669 -5.59 7.01 -18.99
CA LEU A 669 -4.54 7.16 -17.98
C LEU A 669 -3.11 7.11 -18.59
N ILE A 670 -2.88 6.29 -19.62
CA ILE A 670 -1.54 5.94 -20.10
C ILE A 670 -1.25 6.49 -21.49
N ASP A 671 -2.20 6.38 -22.42
CA ASP A 671 -1.96 6.66 -23.83
C ASP A 671 -2.25 8.12 -24.21
N LYS A 672 -1.48 9.02 -23.61
CA LYS A 672 -1.62 10.47 -23.77
C LYS A 672 -1.67 10.96 -25.22
N LYS A 673 -1.05 10.24 -26.17
CA LYS A 673 -0.94 10.69 -27.56
C LYS A 673 -2.17 10.37 -28.39
N ASP A 674 -2.80 9.25 -28.07
CA ASP A 674 -3.91 8.68 -28.81
C ASP A 674 -5.20 8.66 -27.97
N ARG A 675 -5.27 9.49 -26.91
CA ARG A 675 -6.45 9.63 -26.05
C ARG A 675 -7.60 10.24 -26.82
N ASP A 676 -8.78 9.66 -26.69
CA ASP A 676 -10.02 10.18 -27.25
C ASP A 676 -10.72 11.10 -26.25
N ASP A 677 -10.39 12.38 -26.30
CA ASP A 677 -10.88 13.37 -25.34
C ASP A 677 -12.41 13.57 -25.41
N SER A 678 -13.04 13.37 -26.59
CA SER A 678 -14.49 13.56 -26.77
C SER A 678 -15.32 12.59 -25.96
N PHE A 679 -14.78 11.43 -25.60
CA PHE A 679 -15.46 10.43 -24.81
C PHE A 679 -15.54 10.81 -23.31
N PHE A 680 -14.66 11.69 -22.86
CA PHE A 680 -14.54 12.08 -21.45
C PHE A 680 -15.04 13.51 -21.17
N THR A 681 -15.56 14.21 -22.17
CA THR A 681 -16.08 15.59 -22.05
C THR A 681 -17.56 15.65 -22.38
N ILE A 682 -18.26 16.68 -21.87
CA ILE A 682 -19.67 16.94 -22.21
C ILE A 682 -19.75 17.36 -23.68
N SER A 683 -20.69 16.76 -24.44
CA SER A 683 -20.89 17.03 -25.85
C SER A 683 -21.31 18.49 -26.09
N GLY A 684 -20.39 19.34 -26.49
CA GLY A 684 -20.69 20.77 -26.79
C GLY A 684 -19.47 21.68 -26.90
N GLU A 685 -18.39 21.40 -26.23
CA GLU A 685 -17.14 22.17 -26.34
C GLU A 685 -16.13 21.43 -27.22
N LYS A 686 -16.27 21.62 -28.56
CA LYS A 686 -15.11 21.45 -29.43
C LYS A 686 -14.24 22.68 -29.23
N ASP A 687 -13.13 22.52 -28.50
CA ASP A 687 -12.09 23.53 -28.49
C ASP A 687 -11.68 23.85 -29.90
N GLU A 688 -12.07 25.05 -30.37
CA GLU A 688 -11.42 25.73 -31.47
C GLU A 688 -10.06 26.25 -30.94
N GLU A 689 -9.00 25.45 -30.99
CA GLU A 689 -7.61 25.91 -31.01
C GLU A 689 -6.86 25.33 -32.20
#